data_465e9cf9c5b37fb02bb5ed8e34d9c693
#
_entry.id   465e9cf9c5b37fb02bb5ed8e34d9c693
#
_cell.length_a   1.000
_cell.length_b   1.000
_cell.length_c   1.000
_cell.angle_alpha   90.00
_cell.angle_beta   90.00
_cell.angle_gamma   90.00
#
_symmetry.space_group_name_H-M   'P 1'
#
loop_
_entity.id
_entity.type
_entity.pdbx_description
1 polymer ?
#
loop_
_entity_poly.entity_id
_entity_poly.type
_entity_poly.pdbx_seq_one_letter_code
_entity_poly.pdbx_strand_id
1 'polypeptide(L)'
;MDPDSQYENYMSNKGPISAASEVLREGAAQVWGRGSSGTLRARVLSGSMIMLVSSGLVGAMNLVYNLAIAHGLGAAGFGHASAVYTVLMLLSSVTLSFQLLCSKFVATNDLVSAKVGIYRFLHRRAWLFGGGISLLLILTSPILSNYLNLPTRNYIVLLAAGIVFFVPLGVRRGLMQGMYDFPHLAGNFVLEVIVKLGGALLLIRFGLGVTGVIAAVVASIVVSYLLAKPGRELASDSATRVPATLEEGVQAIVFFVGQVIINNLDIVLVKHFFSATQAGVYATIALVGRVVYMLSWSVVSGMFPFSAGVRYQERDGRAVLSTALLLVVLITSLFTFGVWAAPARMWLTVLGSGFPLNRGIPYSSLLLLYAATTGIYSLGVVLMSYEISRKIGNVSWLQLGFSGAIILGIYLFHGTLQDVIIVQLVVMMLLLISVSVPFFRAQTGAVHPEPAAILDAAVMQKLRRVSEDEAISEFLKSEFYQPEFDRYREQFEHIVEHPDLSNSRENTIRRALLYLRRGRLWRELPADTEWWEVELHSRDLHRIRVFPRNHWRGLAEGNFYLADMLDRIREKVGSNSPEKYVAKLRSLSSDVANGVDHSSVLLIGIDESGPFTIIEGNHRMAAASLVAPDAIHRRFRFLCGFSPRMNECCWYQTDLSTLWRYFRNYFTHLFENQDVVIASAAHEIAQAAGTPRADPA
;
A
#
# COMPACT_ATOMS: atom_id res chain seq x y z
N MET A 1 -11.03 5.09 -53.82
CA MET A 1 -9.80 5.67 -53.21
C MET A 1 -9.56 4.85 -51.94
N ASP A 2 -8.49 4.07 -52.01
CA ASP A 2 -8.14 3.03 -51.06
C ASP A 2 -7.52 3.65 -49.77
N PRO A 3 -8.00 3.34 -48.57
CA PRO A 3 -7.48 3.86 -47.31
C PRO A 3 -6.03 3.48 -47.01
N ASP A 4 -5.52 2.41 -47.60
CA ASP A 4 -4.16 1.92 -47.35
C ASP A 4 -3.06 2.73 -48.00
N SER A 5 -3.36 3.45 -49.12
CA SER A 5 -2.37 4.32 -49.78
C SER A 5 -2.04 5.62 -49.07
N GLN A 6 -2.86 6.07 -48.10
CA GLN A 6 -2.56 7.21 -47.24
C GLN A 6 -1.68 6.85 -46.02
N TYR A 7 -1.69 5.60 -45.59
CA TYR A 7 -0.89 5.13 -44.46
C TYR A 7 0.61 4.99 -44.82
N GLU A 8 0.92 4.51 -46.02
CA GLU A 8 2.33 4.35 -46.47
C GLU A 8 3.04 5.69 -46.71
N ASN A 9 2.33 6.73 -47.18
CA ASN A 9 2.90 8.04 -47.35
C ASN A 9 3.12 8.84 -46.05
N TYR A 10 2.42 8.47 -44.95
CA TYR A 10 2.57 9.11 -43.64
C TYR A 10 3.80 8.60 -42.88
N MET A 11 4.19 7.36 -43.12
CA MET A 11 5.32 6.70 -42.45
C MET A 11 6.70 7.01 -43.06
N SER A 12 6.76 7.51 -44.28
CA SER A 12 8.02 7.79 -45.01
C SER A 12 8.73 9.11 -44.61
N ASN A 13 8.05 9.97 -43.82
CA ASN A 13 8.58 11.34 -43.56
C ASN A 13 8.98 11.59 -42.07
N LYS A 14 8.98 10.59 -41.22
CA LYS A 14 9.39 10.73 -39.82
C LYS A 14 10.46 9.70 -39.47
N GLY A 15 11.56 10.15 -38.88
CA GLY A 15 12.65 9.28 -38.45
C GLY A 15 12.21 8.22 -37.43
N PRO A 16 12.92 7.05 -37.35
CA PRO A 16 12.50 5.86 -36.61
C PRO A 16 12.23 6.07 -35.11
N ILE A 17 12.83 7.10 -34.50
CA ILE A 17 12.63 7.43 -33.06
C ILE A 17 11.28 8.15 -32.84
N SER A 18 10.83 8.96 -33.82
CA SER A 18 9.55 9.68 -33.76
C SER A 18 8.37 8.71 -34.01
N ALA A 19 8.53 7.74 -34.90
CA ALA A 19 7.53 6.71 -35.18
C ALA A 19 7.35 5.75 -33.99
N ALA A 20 8.43 5.32 -33.36
CA ALA A 20 8.36 4.49 -32.15
C ALA A 20 7.68 5.19 -30.97
N SER A 21 7.92 6.51 -30.79
CA SER A 21 7.28 7.28 -29.73
C SER A 21 5.78 7.53 -30.00
N GLU A 22 5.38 7.63 -31.27
CA GLU A 22 3.98 7.78 -31.67
C GLU A 22 3.21 6.46 -31.59
N VAL A 23 3.81 5.34 -32.00
CA VAL A 23 3.24 3.97 -31.85
C VAL A 23 3.08 3.60 -30.38
N LEU A 24 4.03 3.98 -29.52
CA LEU A 24 3.89 3.80 -28.05
C LEU A 24 2.82 4.73 -27.48
N ARG A 25 2.66 5.92 -28.03
CA ARG A 25 1.64 6.88 -27.61
C ARG A 25 0.25 6.50 -28.11
N GLU A 26 0.13 6.00 -29.33
CA GLU A 26 -1.13 5.50 -29.90
C GLU A 26 -1.50 4.12 -29.34
N GLY A 27 -0.56 3.23 -29.14
CA GLY A 27 -0.78 1.97 -28.42
C GLY A 27 -1.21 2.19 -26.98
N ALA A 28 -0.60 3.13 -26.27
CA ALA A 28 -1.06 3.56 -24.95
C ALA A 28 -2.44 4.24 -25.03
N ALA A 29 -2.72 5.04 -26.05
CA ALA A 29 -4.02 5.67 -26.25
C ALA A 29 -5.12 4.70 -26.67
N GLN A 30 -4.82 3.61 -27.40
CA GLN A 30 -5.79 2.56 -27.75
C GLN A 30 -6.06 1.59 -26.59
N VAL A 31 -5.07 1.30 -25.76
CA VAL A 31 -5.26 0.50 -24.54
C VAL A 31 -5.94 1.32 -23.44
N TRP A 32 -5.86 2.67 -23.49
CA TRP A 32 -6.34 3.57 -22.44
C TRP A 32 -7.39 4.58 -22.92
N GLY A 33 -7.79 4.57 -24.18
CA GLY A 33 -8.66 5.58 -24.77
C GLY A 33 -10.02 5.09 -25.27
N ARG A 34 -11.04 5.66 -24.70
CA ARG A 34 -12.44 5.83 -25.10
C ARG A 34 -13.46 5.07 -24.24
N GLY A 35 -13.57 5.54 -23.00
CA GLY A 35 -14.78 5.47 -22.22
C GLY A 35 -14.86 6.74 -21.39
N SER A 36 -15.80 7.60 -21.67
CA SER A 36 -16.09 8.85 -20.97
C SER A 36 -16.63 8.58 -19.57
N SER A 37 -15.77 8.22 -18.69
CA SER A 37 -15.84 8.16 -17.22
C SER A 37 -14.70 7.30 -16.68
N GLY A 38 -13.50 7.48 -17.23
CA GLY A 38 -12.27 7.01 -16.61
C GLY A 38 -12.19 7.67 -15.25
N THR A 39 -12.71 6.98 -14.23
CA THR A 39 -12.87 7.45 -12.87
C THR A 39 -11.53 8.00 -12.39
N LEU A 40 -11.56 9.05 -11.57
CA LEU A 40 -10.39 9.60 -10.86
C LEU A 40 -9.50 8.48 -10.30
N ARG A 41 -10.10 7.34 -9.92
CA ARG A 41 -9.44 6.10 -9.50
C ARG A 41 -8.51 5.49 -10.56
N ALA A 42 -8.90 5.46 -11.83
CA ALA A 42 -8.06 4.92 -12.91
C ALA A 42 -6.84 5.81 -13.16
N ARG A 43 -6.98 7.13 -13.10
CA ARG A 43 -5.87 8.08 -13.22
C ARG A 43 -4.92 8.00 -12.03
N VAL A 44 -5.44 7.86 -10.82
CA VAL A 44 -4.62 7.70 -9.61
C VAL A 44 -3.87 6.36 -9.64
N LEU A 45 -4.53 5.27 -10.03
CA LEU A 45 -3.90 3.95 -10.16
C LEU A 45 -2.79 3.93 -11.22
N SER A 46 -3.06 4.47 -12.40
CA SER A 46 -2.04 4.54 -13.48
C SER A 46 -0.88 5.44 -13.09
N GLY A 47 -1.14 6.60 -12.50
CA GLY A 47 -0.12 7.51 -12.00
C GLY A 47 0.74 6.89 -10.89
N SER A 48 0.12 6.18 -9.95
CA SER A 48 0.83 5.46 -8.89
C SER A 48 1.71 4.34 -9.45
N MET A 49 1.24 3.62 -10.48
CA MET A 49 2.02 2.58 -11.16
C MET A 49 3.23 3.15 -11.89
N ILE A 50 3.07 4.27 -12.63
CA ILE A 50 4.17 4.98 -13.28
C ILE A 50 5.22 5.42 -12.24
N MET A 51 4.78 5.99 -11.13
CA MET A 51 5.68 6.41 -10.06
C MET A 51 6.38 5.23 -9.37
N LEU A 52 5.70 4.11 -9.18
CA LEU A 52 6.28 2.90 -8.60
C LEU A 52 7.40 2.34 -9.49
N VAL A 53 7.11 2.15 -10.78
CA VAL A 53 8.10 1.65 -11.76
C VAL A 53 9.28 2.62 -11.88
N SER A 54 8.99 3.92 -11.99
CA SER A 54 10.02 4.96 -12.05
C SER A 54 10.89 4.98 -10.80
N SER A 55 10.30 4.90 -9.61
CA SER A 55 11.04 4.87 -8.33
C SER A 55 11.94 3.64 -8.23
N GLY A 56 11.46 2.49 -8.68
CA GLY A 56 12.26 1.26 -8.76
C GLY A 56 13.46 1.42 -9.71
N LEU A 57 13.23 1.97 -10.90
CA LEU A 57 14.28 2.24 -11.90
C LEU A 57 15.31 3.25 -11.36
N VAL A 58 14.85 4.38 -10.79
CA VAL A 58 15.70 5.39 -10.17
C VAL A 58 16.52 4.80 -9.02
N GLY A 59 15.91 3.94 -8.20
CA GLY A 59 16.59 3.22 -7.11
C GLY A 59 17.71 2.32 -7.62
N ALA A 60 17.42 1.50 -8.63
CA ALA A 60 18.39 0.62 -9.27
C ALA A 60 19.55 1.41 -9.91
N MET A 61 19.24 2.48 -10.65
CA MET A 61 20.25 3.35 -11.26
C MET A 61 21.10 4.08 -10.22
N ASN A 62 20.52 4.51 -9.10
CA ASN A 62 21.28 5.10 -7.99
C ASN A 62 22.22 4.07 -7.33
N LEU A 63 21.81 2.82 -7.21
CA LEU A 63 22.68 1.76 -6.73
C LEU A 63 23.89 1.56 -7.68
N VAL A 64 23.61 1.45 -9.00
CA VAL A 64 24.66 1.36 -10.04
C VAL A 64 25.60 2.56 -10.00
N TYR A 65 25.04 3.79 -9.87
CA TYR A 65 25.84 5.01 -9.73
C TYR A 65 26.81 4.93 -8.55
N ASN A 66 26.32 4.54 -7.36
CA ASN A 66 27.17 4.47 -6.17
C ASN A 66 28.23 3.36 -6.27
N LEU A 67 27.87 2.19 -6.83
CA LEU A 67 28.83 1.10 -7.05
C LEU A 67 29.93 1.51 -8.07
N ALA A 68 29.53 2.18 -9.15
CA ALA A 68 30.47 2.66 -10.16
C ALA A 68 31.45 3.71 -9.60
N ILE A 69 30.96 4.63 -8.74
CA ILE A 69 31.82 5.60 -8.06
C ILE A 69 32.73 4.91 -7.04
N ALA A 70 32.22 3.97 -6.26
CA ALA A 70 33.01 3.21 -5.30
C ALA A 70 34.16 2.48 -6.02
N HIS A 71 33.86 1.83 -7.14
CA HIS A 71 34.87 1.14 -7.97
C HIS A 71 35.91 2.10 -8.56
N GLY A 72 35.44 3.26 -9.08
CA GLY A 72 36.31 4.23 -9.77
C GLY A 72 37.17 5.08 -8.83
N LEU A 73 36.73 5.38 -7.61
CA LEU A 73 37.41 6.25 -6.65
C LEU A 73 38.16 5.48 -5.55
N GLY A 74 37.88 4.19 -5.35
CA GLY A 74 38.32 3.43 -4.19
C GLY A 74 37.70 3.91 -2.87
N ALA A 75 38.06 3.25 -1.76
CA ALA A 75 37.43 3.45 -0.47
C ALA A 75 37.55 4.89 0.06
N ALA A 76 38.73 5.50 0.04
CA ALA A 76 38.92 6.86 0.56
C ALA A 76 38.18 7.92 -0.28
N GLY A 77 38.30 7.85 -1.62
CA GLY A 77 37.62 8.74 -2.53
C GLY A 77 36.07 8.62 -2.44
N PHE A 78 35.59 7.39 -2.34
CA PHE A 78 34.17 7.12 -2.12
C PHE A 78 33.67 7.66 -0.77
N GLY A 79 34.49 7.53 0.29
CA GLY A 79 34.19 8.10 1.61
C GLY A 79 34.02 9.63 1.57
N HIS A 80 34.88 10.35 0.83
CA HIS A 80 34.75 11.79 0.63
C HIS A 80 33.49 12.16 -0.19
N ALA A 81 33.27 11.49 -1.33
CA ALA A 81 32.13 11.73 -2.21
C ALA A 81 30.79 11.44 -1.48
N SER A 82 30.72 10.33 -0.75
CA SER A 82 29.52 9.94 0.02
C SER A 82 29.21 10.91 1.15
N ALA A 83 30.22 11.42 1.88
CA ALA A 83 30.01 12.41 2.92
C ALA A 83 29.42 13.71 2.36
N VAL A 84 29.96 14.23 1.26
CA VAL A 84 29.44 15.44 0.59
C VAL A 84 28.04 15.18 0.03
N TYR A 85 27.79 14.03 -0.60
CA TYR A 85 26.47 13.65 -1.06
C TYR A 85 25.45 13.52 0.08
N THR A 86 25.88 13.06 1.24
CA THR A 86 25.03 12.98 2.44
C THR A 86 24.59 14.36 2.94
N VAL A 87 25.46 15.38 2.83
CA VAL A 87 25.04 16.77 3.13
C VAL A 87 23.89 17.20 2.19
N LEU A 88 23.95 16.86 0.89
CA LEU A 88 22.84 17.10 -0.03
C LEU A 88 21.59 16.34 0.38
N MET A 89 21.72 15.07 0.79
CA MET A 89 20.58 14.27 1.26
C MET A 89 19.92 14.86 2.50
N LEU A 90 20.67 15.37 3.46
CA LEU A 90 20.11 16.08 4.63
C LEU A 90 19.33 17.32 4.21
N LEU A 91 19.81 18.07 3.24
CA LEU A 91 19.12 19.25 2.69
C LEU A 91 17.92 18.88 1.79
N SER A 92 17.83 17.64 1.34
CA SER A 92 16.67 17.17 0.55
C SER A 92 15.34 17.24 1.32
N SER A 93 15.40 17.22 2.66
CA SER A 93 14.22 17.41 3.52
C SER A 93 13.53 18.75 3.27
N VAL A 94 14.30 19.82 3.05
CA VAL A 94 13.78 21.15 2.70
C VAL A 94 13.13 21.12 1.32
N THR A 95 13.81 20.51 0.33
CA THR A 95 13.30 20.37 -1.04
C THR A 95 12.00 19.58 -1.09
N LEU A 96 11.93 18.45 -0.37
CA LEU A 96 10.73 17.61 -0.25
C LEU A 96 9.58 18.36 0.44
N SER A 97 9.87 19.19 1.45
CA SER A 97 8.87 20.02 2.10
C SER A 97 8.20 20.98 1.13
N PHE A 98 9.00 21.70 0.32
CA PHE A 98 8.48 22.58 -0.74
C PHE A 98 7.70 21.82 -1.80
N GLN A 99 8.19 20.62 -2.19
CA GLN A 99 7.50 19.75 -3.14
C GLN A 99 6.13 19.32 -2.63
N LEU A 100 6.03 18.83 -1.40
CA LEU A 100 4.77 18.37 -0.80
C LEU A 100 3.78 19.50 -0.59
N LEU A 101 4.23 20.66 -0.08
CA LEU A 101 3.39 21.84 0.07
C LEU A 101 2.81 22.29 -1.28
N CYS A 102 3.66 22.40 -2.31
CA CYS A 102 3.21 22.77 -3.65
C CYS A 102 2.23 21.75 -4.21
N SER A 103 2.54 20.45 -4.11
CA SER A 103 1.67 19.38 -4.57
C SER A 103 0.31 19.40 -3.89
N LYS A 104 0.27 19.54 -2.56
CA LYS A 104 -0.96 19.58 -1.79
C LYS A 104 -1.84 20.76 -2.20
N PHE A 105 -1.30 21.98 -2.17
CA PHE A 105 -2.11 23.19 -2.46
C PHE A 105 -2.54 23.25 -3.92
N VAL A 106 -1.73 22.79 -4.87
CA VAL A 106 -2.11 22.70 -6.28
C VAL A 106 -3.21 21.65 -6.50
N ALA A 107 -3.14 20.50 -5.83
CA ALA A 107 -4.14 19.44 -5.96
C ALA A 107 -5.50 19.80 -5.34
N THR A 108 -5.51 20.61 -4.28
CA THR A 108 -6.74 21.01 -3.56
C THR A 108 -7.48 22.18 -4.17
N ASN A 109 -6.90 22.88 -5.18
CA ASN A 109 -7.52 24.02 -5.85
C ASN A 109 -7.91 23.63 -7.28
N ASP A 110 -9.16 23.94 -7.70
CA ASP A 110 -9.63 23.64 -9.03
C ASP A 110 -9.27 24.75 -10.06
N LEU A 111 -9.21 26.00 -9.61
CA LEU A 111 -8.94 27.17 -10.47
C LEU A 111 -7.46 27.22 -10.89
N VAL A 112 -7.22 27.30 -12.20
CA VAL A 112 -5.87 27.42 -12.79
C VAL A 112 -5.14 28.66 -12.26
N SER A 113 -5.84 29.81 -12.13
CA SER A 113 -5.30 31.06 -11.59
C SER A 113 -4.79 30.92 -10.15
N ALA A 114 -5.50 30.14 -9.31
CA ALA A 114 -5.07 29.83 -7.94
C ALA A 114 -3.81 28.93 -7.94
N LYS A 115 -3.76 27.91 -8.79
CA LYS A 115 -2.58 27.04 -8.97
C LYS A 115 -1.34 27.84 -9.40
N VAL A 116 -1.51 28.77 -10.32
CA VAL A 116 -0.44 29.69 -10.76
C VAL A 116 0.03 30.58 -9.61
N GLY A 117 -0.89 31.13 -8.83
CA GLY A 117 -0.57 31.97 -7.66
C GLY A 117 0.25 31.21 -6.61
N ILE A 118 -0.18 29.99 -6.26
CA ILE A 118 0.50 29.09 -5.32
C ILE A 118 1.91 28.77 -5.83
N TYR A 119 2.04 28.36 -7.10
CA TYR A 119 3.33 28.04 -7.71
C TYR A 119 4.29 29.23 -7.66
N ARG A 120 3.88 30.42 -8.12
CA ARG A 120 4.73 31.62 -8.12
C ARG A 120 5.17 32.03 -6.70
N PHE A 121 4.26 31.95 -5.73
CA PHE A 121 4.54 32.25 -4.33
C PHE A 121 5.59 31.32 -3.74
N LEU A 122 5.38 29.99 -3.86
CA LEU A 122 6.30 28.98 -3.34
C LEU A 122 7.63 28.98 -4.10
N HIS A 123 7.61 29.15 -5.41
CA HIS A 123 8.82 29.17 -6.24
C HIS A 123 9.73 30.37 -5.91
N ARG A 124 9.17 31.58 -5.68
CA ARG A 124 9.95 32.72 -5.23
C ARG A 124 10.58 32.49 -3.87
N ARG A 125 9.84 31.92 -2.94
CA ARG A 125 10.38 31.57 -1.62
C ARG A 125 11.43 30.46 -1.71
N ALA A 126 11.25 29.48 -2.56
CA ALA A 126 12.22 28.41 -2.76
C ALA A 126 13.58 28.94 -3.26
N TRP A 127 13.59 29.97 -4.14
CA TRP A 127 14.82 30.64 -4.53
C TRP A 127 15.51 31.37 -3.37
N LEU A 128 14.75 32.06 -2.51
CA LEU A 128 15.29 32.72 -1.33
C LEU A 128 15.88 31.70 -0.33
N PHE A 129 15.16 30.61 -0.06
CA PHE A 129 15.64 29.53 0.83
C PHE A 129 16.84 28.80 0.21
N GLY A 130 16.79 28.42 -1.07
CA GLY A 130 17.90 27.77 -1.77
C GLY A 130 19.15 28.65 -1.79
N GLY A 131 19.00 29.94 -2.09
CA GLY A 131 20.09 30.93 -2.06
C GLY A 131 20.65 31.14 -0.64
N GLY A 132 19.77 31.26 0.36
CA GLY A 132 20.16 31.39 1.77
C GLY A 132 20.93 30.17 2.30
N ILE A 133 20.47 28.95 2.01
CA ILE A 133 21.16 27.70 2.39
C ILE A 133 22.51 27.62 1.65
N SER A 134 22.55 27.94 0.35
CA SER A 134 23.78 27.94 -0.42
C SER A 134 24.82 28.93 0.17
N LEU A 135 24.40 30.14 0.48
CA LEU A 135 25.26 31.15 1.13
C LEU A 135 25.77 30.65 2.49
N LEU A 136 24.88 30.09 3.31
CA LEU A 136 25.26 29.49 4.60
C LEU A 136 26.29 28.39 4.42
N LEU A 137 26.12 27.48 3.45
CA LEU A 137 27.10 26.43 3.16
C LEU A 137 28.44 26.98 2.71
N ILE A 138 28.47 28.04 1.90
CA ILE A 138 29.72 28.70 1.47
C ILE A 138 30.41 29.31 2.71
N LEU A 139 29.69 30.04 3.56
CA LEU A 139 30.25 30.66 4.74
C LEU A 139 30.74 29.62 5.76
N THR A 140 30.02 28.51 5.95
CA THR A 140 30.39 27.44 6.87
C THR A 140 31.28 26.36 6.25
N SER A 141 31.65 26.50 4.97
CA SER A 141 32.45 25.50 4.26
C SER A 141 33.78 25.16 4.91
N PRO A 142 34.54 26.07 5.55
CA PRO A 142 35.77 25.71 6.26
C PRO A 142 35.47 24.81 7.48
N ILE A 143 34.45 25.17 8.26
CA ILE A 143 34.05 24.41 9.47
C ILE A 143 33.56 23.02 9.06
N LEU A 144 32.68 22.95 8.07
CA LEU A 144 32.11 21.68 7.62
C LEU A 144 33.16 20.78 6.93
N SER A 145 34.10 21.36 6.17
CA SER A 145 35.21 20.62 5.59
C SER A 145 36.13 20.02 6.63
N ASN A 146 36.46 20.76 7.68
CA ASN A 146 37.25 20.27 8.80
C ASN A 146 36.50 19.17 9.56
N TYR A 147 35.21 19.39 9.87
CA TYR A 147 34.38 18.40 10.56
C TYR A 147 34.29 17.07 9.81
N LEU A 148 34.17 17.13 8.49
CA LEU A 148 34.08 15.95 7.63
C LEU A 148 35.45 15.40 7.20
N ASN A 149 36.55 15.93 7.70
CA ASN A 149 37.91 15.53 7.30
C ASN A 149 38.05 15.48 5.76
N LEU A 150 37.61 16.53 5.05
CA LEU A 150 37.71 16.64 3.59
C LEU A 150 39.05 17.22 3.18
N PRO A 151 39.64 16.76 2.06
CA PRO A 151 40.90 17.31 1.53
C PRO A 151 40.84 18.78 1.15
N THR A 152 39.65 19.26 0.75
CA THR A 152 39.45 20.64 0.33
C THR A 152 38.02 21.10 0.59
N ARG A 153 37.89 22.38 0.99
CA ARG A 153 36.58 23.06 1.15
C ARG A 153 35.82 23.24 -0.17
N ASN A 154 36.53 23.16 -1.32
CA ASN A 154 35.94 23.35 -2.63
C ASN A 154 34.83 22.35 -2.93
N TYR A 155 34.84 21.16 -2.31
CA TYR A 155 33.78 20.17 -2.42
C TYR A 155 32.43 20.71 -1.92
N ILE A 156 32.46 21.40 -0.78
CA ILE A 156 31.24 22.00 -0.18
C ILE A 156 30.79 23.23 -0.98
N VAL A 157 31.76 24.07 -1.44
CA VAL A 157 31.44 25.25 -2.27
C VAL A 157 30.81 24.84 -3.61
N LEU A 158 31.34 23.80 -4.24
CA LEU A 158 30.77 23.27 -5.49
C LEU A 158 29.36 22.70 -5.26
N LEU A 159 29.14 21.97 -4.16
CA LEU A 159 27.82 21.47 -3.80
C LEU A 159 26.84 22.63 -3.58
N ALA A 160 27.26 23.69 -2.88
CA ALA A 160 26.45 24.87 -2.58
C ALA A 160 25.91 25.53 -3.87
N ALA A 161 26.70 25.55 -4.93
CA ALA A 161 26.25 26.07 -6.24
C ALA A 161 25.04 25.27 -6.80
N GLY A 162 24.97 23.96 -6.56
CA GLY A 162 23.83 23.13 -6.96
C GLY A 162 22.59 23.34 -6.09
N ILE A 163 22.77 23.64 -4.80
CA ILE A 163 21.68 23.80 -3.82
C ILE A 163 20.76 24.98 -4.19
N VAL A 164 21.28 26.03 -4.81
CA VAL A 164 20.49 27.16 -5.29
C VAL A 164 19.32 26.71 -6.17
N PHE A 165 19.54 25.70 -7.01
CA PHE A 165 18.54 25.12 -7.93
C PHE A 165 17.73 23.99 -7.29
N PHE A 166 18.27 23.34 -6.24
CA PHE A 166 17.68 22.12 -5.68
C PHE A 166 16.34 22.37 -5.00
N VAL A 167 16.21 23.45 -4.20
CA VAL A 167 14.94 23.80 -3.54
C VAL A 167 13.88 24.25 -4.56
N PRO A 168 14.17 25.14 -5.54
CA PRO A 168 13.24 25.45 -6.61
C PRO A 168 12.83 24.26 -7.49
N LEU A 169 13.72 23.28 -7.69
CA LEU A 169 13.39 22.04 -8.38
C LEU A 169 12.27 21.28 -7.65
N GLY A 170 12.31 21.25 -6.30
CA GLY A 170 11.25 20.65 -5.50
C GLY A 170 9.87 21.28 -5.79
N VAL A 171 9.78 22.61 -5.90
CA VAL A 171 8.51 23.28 -6.23
C VAL A 171 8.01 22.91 -7.62
N ARG A 172 8.90 22.81 -8.63
CA ARG A 172 8.51 22.38 -9.99
C ARG A 172 8.01 20.94 -10.01
N ARG A 173 8.66 20.04 -9.29
CA ARG A 173 8.22 18.65 -9.10
C ARG A 173 6.89 18.58 -8.35
N GLY A 174 6.73 19.42 -7.31
CA GLY A 174 5.47 19.54 -6.58
C GLY A 174 4.31 20.02 -7.45
N LEU A 175 4.56 20.93 -8.37
CA LEU A 175 3.58 21.36 -9.35
C LEU A 175 3.15 20.20 -10.27
N MET A 176 4.10 19.47 -10.87
CA MET A 176 3.79 18.29 -11.69
C MET A 176 2.99 17.26 -10.91
N GLN A 177 3.38 17.00 -9.67
CA GLN A 177 2.70 16.06 -8.79
C GLN A 177 1.28 16.51 -8.45
N GLY A 178 1.07 17.79 -8.14
CA GLY A 178 -0.25 18.37 -7.83
C GLY A 178 -1.18 18.48 -9.04
N MET A 179 -0.60 18.56 -10.25
CA MET A 179 -1.33 18.51 -11.52
C MET A 179 -1.59 17.07 -12.00
N TYR A 180 -1.16 16.05 -11.25
CA TYR A 180 -1.22 14.63 -11.63
C TYR A 180 -0.44 14.29 -12.91
N ASP A 181 0.57 15.10 -13.26
CA ASP A 181 1.45 14.87 -14.39
C ASP A 181 2.62 13.94 -14.01
N PHE A 182 2.26 12.71 -13.67
CA PHE A 182 3.20 11.69 -13.21
C PHE A 182 4.23 11.27 -14.28
N PRO A 183 3.89 11.21 -15.58
CA PRO A 183 4.89 10.86 -16.62
C PRO A 183 6.05 11.84 -16.68
N HIS A 184 5.79 13.16 -16.69
CA HIS A 184 6.85 14.16 -16.71
C HIS A 184 7.63 14.20 -15.38
N LEU A 185 6.95 14.00 -14.25
CA LEU A 185 7.60 13.89 -12.95
C LEU A 185 8.55 12.68 -12.91
N ALA A 186 8.09 11.51 -13.34
CA ALA A 186 8.88 10.28 -13.43
C ALA A 186 10.08 10.45 -14.39
N GLY A 187 9.84 11.01 -15.57
CA GLY A 187 10.89 11.32 -16.54
C GLY A 187 11.95 12.27 -15.98
N ASN A 188 11.56 13.27 -15.19
CA ASN A 188 12.48 14.19 -14.55
C ASN A 188 13.37 13.50 -13.48
N PHE A 189 12.85 12.57 -12.69
CA PHE A 189 13.66 11.78 -11.76
C PHE A 189 14.65 10.85 -12.47
N VAL A 190 14.19 10.19 -13.54
CA VAL A 190 15.06 9.32 -14.35
C VAL A 190 16.16 10.13 -15.03
N LEU A 191 15.83 11.29 -15.61
CA LEU A 191 16.79 12.20 -16.21
C LEU A 191 17.88 12.64 -15.22
N GLU A 192 17.50 13.03 -14.00
CA GLU A 192 18.47 13.41 -12.96
C GLU A 192 19.50 12.31 -12.72
N VAL A 193 19.05 11.06 -12.59
CA VAL A 193 19.95 9.94 -12.33
C VAL A 193 20.80 9.61 -13.55
N ILE A 194 20.27 9.70 -14.78
CA ILE A 194 21.05 9.51 -16.01
C ILE A 194 22.16 10.54 -16.11
N VAL A 195 21.87 11.83 -15.93
CA VAL A 195 22.86 12.91 -15.99
C VAL A 195 23.92 12.74 -14.88
N LYS A 196 23.48 12.37 -13.68
CA LYS A 196 24.36 12.12 -12.54
C LYS A 196 25.31 10.95 -12.79
N LEU A 197 24.79 9.80 -13.24
CA LEU A 197 25.58 8.60 -13.53
C LEU A 197 26.52 8.83 -14.70
N GLY A 198 26.00 9.29 -15.85
CA GLY A 198 26.79 9.54 -17.05
C GLY A 198 27.86 10.61 -16.83
N GLY A 199 27.49 11.71 -16.18
CA GLY A 199 28.41 12.78 -15.82
C GLY A 199 29.54 12.31 -14.87
N ALA A 200 29.20 11.53 -13.83
CA ALA A 200 30.18 11.01 -12.90
C ALA A 200 31.19 10.07 -13.59
N LEU A 201 30.70 9.11 -14.38
CA LEU A 201 31.55 8.18 -15.13
C LEU A 201 32.49 8.92 -16.09
N LEU A 202 31.95 9.90 -16.82
CA LEU A 202 32.71 10.73 -17.75
C LEU A 202 33.82 11.53 -17.03
N LEU A 203 33.45 12.23 -15.94
CA LEU A 203 34.39 13.09 -15.23
C LEU A 203 35.45 12.31 -14.42
N ILE A 204 35.12 11.11 -13.92
CA ILE A 204 36.09 10.18 -13.34
C ILE A 204 37.09 9.75 -14.42
N ARG A 205 36.62 9.42 -15.64
CA ARG A 205 37.51 9.01 -16.75
C ARG A 205 38.47 10.13 -17.18
N PHE A 206 38.06 11.39 -17.02
CA PHE A 206 38.95 12.55 -17.24
C PHE A 206 39.86 12.87 -16.05
N GLY A 207 39.90 12.03 -15.02
CA GLY A 207 40.81 12.18 -13.87
C GLY A 207 40.37 13.22 -12.83
N LEU A 208 39.12 13.74 -12.91
CA LEU A 208 38.62 14.75 -11.96
C LEU A 208 38.23 14.15 -10.59
N GLY A 209 38.26 12.86 -10.44
CA GLY A 209 38.06 12.15 -9.16
C GLY A 209 36.80 12.60 -8.42
N VAL A 210 36.94 12.90 -7.12
CA VAL A 210 35.83 13.33 -6.24
C VAL A 210 35.19 14.64 -6.72
N THR A 211 35.97 15.59 -7.22
CA THR A 211 35.45 16.86 -7.75
C THR A 211 34.52 16.61 -8.93
N GLY A 212 34.89 15.69 -9.83
CA GLY A 212 34.07 15.29 -10.98
C GLY A 212 32.73 14.69 -10.56
N VAL A 213 32.72 13.85 -9.52
CA VAL A 213 31.49 13.25 -8.98
C VAL A 213 30.56 14.32 -8.43
N ILE A 214 31.08 15.27 -7.64
CA ILE A 214 30.26 16.36 -7.09
C ILE A 214 29.74 17.27 -8.21
N ALA A 215 30.59 17.58 -9.21
CA ALA A 215 30.18 18.36 -10.38
C ALA A 215 29.05 17.68 -11.16
N ALA A 216 29.10 16.35 -11.33
CA ALA A 216 28.02 15.58 -11.98
C ALA A 216 26.71 15.64 -11.19
N VAL A 217 26.77 15.59 -9.85
CA VAL A 217 25.58 15.77 -8.99
C VAL A 217 24.98 17.17 -9.17
N VAL A 218 25.81 18.22 -9.15
CA VAL A 218 25.39 19.60 -9.35
C VAL A 218 24.77 19.77 -10.76
N ALA A 219 25.43 19.27 -11.79
CA ALA A 219 24.94 19.31 -13.16
C ALA A 219 23.57 18.59 -13.29
N SER A 220 23.40 17.43 -12.64
CA SER A 220 22.13 16.71 -12.69
C SER A 220 20.97 17.51 -12.08
N ILE A 221 21.20 18.22 -10.99
CA ILE A 221 20.21 19.12 -10.36
C ILE A 221 19.85 20.26 -11.30
N VAL A 222 20.86 20.94 -11.86
CA VAL A 222 20.67 22.10 -12.76
C VAL A 222 19.91 21.68 -14.03
N VAL A 223 20.32 20.59 -14.68
CA VAL A 223 19.65 20.06 -15.88
C VAL A 223 18.22 19.68 -15.58
N SER A 224 17.98 18.96 -14.46
CA SER A 224 16.63 18.57 -14.05
C SER A 224 15.75 19.78 -13.76
N TYR A 225 16.30 20.84 -13.16
CA TYR A 225 15.59 22.10 -12.94
C TYR A 225 15.24 22.78 -14.28
N LEU A 226 16.18 22.90 -15.20
CA LEU A 226 15.96 23.58 -16.48
C LEU A 226 14.91 22.86 -17.33
N LEU A 227 14.87 21.54 -17.30
CA LEU A 227 13.93 20.73 -18.08
C LEU A 227 12.58 20.51 -17.39
N ALA A 228 12.48 20.70 -16.07
CA ALA A 228 11.22 20.68 -15.32
C ALA A 228 10.41 21.97 -15.57
N LYS A 229 10.03 22.27 -16.83
CA LYS A 229 9.26 23.48 -17.15
C LYS A 229 7.78 23.29 -16.79
N PRO A 230 7.12 24.30 -16.17
CA PRO A 230 5.67 24.31 -16.03
C PRO A 230 5.00 24.33 -17.41
N GLY A 231 3.85 23.65 -17.55
CA GLY A 231 3.08 23.64 -18.79
C GLY A 231 2.69 25.05 -19.23
N ARG A 232 2.49 25.27 -20.56
CA ARG A 232 2.12 26.56 -21.14
C ARG A 232 0.84 27.17 -20.58
N GLU A 233 -0.07 26.32 -20.08
CA GLU A 233 -1.33 26.74 -19.44
C GLU A 233 -1.12 27.55 -18.16
N LEU A 234 0.03 27.39 -17.49
CA LEU A 234 0.42 28.11 -16.28
C LEU A 234 1.18 29.39 -16.54
N ALA A 235 1.39 29.79 -17.79
CA ALA A 235 2.00 31.05 -18.17
C ALA A 235 1.03 32.25 -18.12
N SER A 236 -0.25 32.02 -17.84
CA SER A 236 -1.29 33.04 -17.70
C SER A 236 -1.00 34.05 -16.57
N ASP A 237 -1.23 35.34 -16.84
CA ASP A 237 -0.88 36.44 -15.92
C ASP A 237 -1.82 36.62 -14.71
N SER A 238 -2.97 36.01 -14.73
CA SER A 238 -3.96 36.12 -13.64
C SER A 238 -3.64 35.19 -12.47
N ALA A 239 -2.93 35.69 -11.46
CA ALA A 239 -2.66 34.95 -10.23
C ALA A 239 -3.57 35.43 -9.08
N THR A 240 -4.35 34.53 -8.51
CA THR A 240 -5.18 34.80 -7.34
C THR A 240 -4.41 34.47 -6.04
N ARG A 241 -4.47 35.34 -5.02
CA ARG A 241 -3.88 35.04 -3.71
C ARG A 241 -4.75 34.01 -2.97
N VAL A 242 -4.17 32.87 -2.64
CA VAL A 242 -4.81 31.83 -1.85
C VAL A 242 -4.13 31.77 -0.47
N PRO A 243 -4.88 31.89 0.65
CA PRO A 243 -4.31 31.71 1.97
C PRO A 243 -3.94 30.23 2.18
N ALA A 244 -2.66 29.97 2.46
CA ALA A 244 -2.14 28.63 2.76
C ALA A 244 -2.07 28.44 4.26
N THR A 245 -2.84 27.51 4.83
CA THR A 245 -2.74 27.10 6.22
C THR A 245 -1.60 26.11 6.40
N LEU A 246 -0.63 26.44 7.25
CA LEU A 246 0.65 25.71 7.39
C LEU A 246 0.57 24.50 8.33
N GLU A 247 -0.44 24.42 9.21
CA GLU A 247 -0.46 23.46 10.34
C GLU A 247 -0.41 21.97 9.91
N GLU A 248 -1.17 21.58 8.89
CA GLU A 248 -1.18 20.18 8.43
C GLU A 248 0.11 19.79 7.69
N GLY A 249 0.84 20.75 7.16
CA GLY A 249 2.13 20.51 6.48
C GLY A 249 3.28 20.24 7.44
N VAL A 250 3.24 20.78 8.65
CA VAL A 250 4.34 20.71 9.62
C VAL A 250 4.64 19.28 10.05
N GLN A 251 3.63 18.46 10.33
CA GLN A 251 3.83 17.08 10.75
C GLN A 251 4.52 16.23 9.67
N ALA A 252 4.10 16.39 8.40
CA ALA A 252 4.74 15.73 7.29
C ALA A 252 6.20 16.18 7.08
N ILE A 253 6.46 17.49 7.24
CA ILE A 253 7.82 18.04 7.17
C ILE A 253 8.70 17.44 8.27
N VAL A 254 8.24 17.44 9.52
CA VAL A 254 8.97 16.89 10.66
C VAL A 254 9.25 15.39 10.45
N PHE A 255 8.28 14.65 9.94
CA PHE A 255 8.46 13.23 9.60
C PHE A 255 9.58 13.03 8.57
N PHE A 256 9.56 13.76 7.46
CA PHE A 256 10.57 13.61 6.41
C PHE A 256 11.95 14.10 6.87
N VAL A 257 12.02 15.16 7.69
CA VAL A 257 13.27 15.60 8.31
C VAL A 257 13.86 14.50 9.18
N GLY A 258 13.08 13.93 10.10
CA GLY A 258 13.51 12.81 10.93
C GLY A 258 13.95 11.60 10.12
N GLN A 259 13.19 11.27 9.08
CA GLN A 259 13.50 10.14 8.19
C GLN A 259 14.81 10.34 7.43
N VAL A 260 15.04 11.53 6.90
CA VAL A 260 16.28 11.85 6.18
C VAL A 260 17.48 11.83 7.13
N ILE A 261 17.33 12.35 8.36
CA ILE A 261 18.39 12.31 9.38
C ILE A 261 18.73 10.86 9.72
N ILE A 262 17.74 10.06 10.10
CA ILE A 262 17.94 8.63 10.46
C ILE A 262 18.65 7.85 9.35
N ASN A 263 18.27 8.08 8.10
CA ASN A 263 18.83 7.32 6.98
C ASN A 263 20.19 7.82 6.48
N ASN A 264 20.67 8.98 6.90
CA ASN A 264 21.86 9.53 6.24
C ASN A 264 22.91 10.08 7.22
N LEU A 265 22.55 10.48 8.44
CA LEU A 265 23.47 11.18 9.33
C LEU A 265 24.58 10.29 9.87
N ASP A 266 24.36 8.98 9.92
CA ASP A 266 25.35 7.97 10.29
C ASP A 266 26.64 8.07 9.46
N ILE A 267 26.53 8.28 8.13
CA ILE A 267 27.68 8.45 7.23
C ILE A 267 28.47 9.71 7.59
N VAL A 268 27.80 10.80 7.97
CA VAL A 268 28.44 12.04 8.39
C VAL A 268 29.22 11.84 9.69
N LEU A 269 28.61 11.17 10.68
CA LEU A 269 29.23 10.90 11.97
C LEU A 269 30.41 9.93 11.83
N VAL A 270 30.25 8.87 11.06
CA VAL A 270 31.35 7.94 10.77
C VAL A 270 32.50 8.64 10.04
N LYS A 271 32.18 9.56 9.12
CA LYS A 271 33.22 10.35 8.44
C LYS A 271 33.96 11.30 9.36
N HIS A 272 33.31 11.75 10.44
CA HIS A 272 33.94 12.57 11.47
C HIS A 272 34.91 11.77 12.36
N PHE A 273 34.47 10.61 12.88
CA PHE A 273 35.21 9.84 13.88
C PHE A 273 36.25 8.86 13.30
N PHE A 274 36.05 8.41 12.06
CA PHE A 274 36.87 7.34 11.45
C PHE A 274 37.72 7.87 10.27
N SER A 275 38.73 7.10 9.90
CA SER A 275 39.56 7.38 8.73
C SER A 275 38.72 7.41 7.43
N ALA A 276 39.21 8.10 6.39
CA ALA A 276 38.54 8.17 5.10
C ALA A 276 38.24 6.78 4.50
N THR A 277 39.20 5.84 4.66
CA THR A 277 39.03 4.46 4.18
C THR A 277 37.93 3.71 4.94
N GLN A 278 37.94 3.76 6.27
CA GLN A 278 36.89 3.15 7.10
C GLN A 278 35.50 3.77 6.83
N ALA A 279 35.44 5.09 6.68
CA ALA A 279 34.21 5.79 6.31
C ALA A 279 33.70 5.38 4.92
N GLY A 280 34.62 5.13 3.96
CA GLY A 280 34.26 4.59 2.64
C GLY A 280 33.72 3.17 2.70
N VAL A 281 34.34 2.29 3.50
CA VAL A 281 33.83 0.93 3.73
C VAL A 281 32.44 0.99 4.39
N TYR A 282 32.28 1.81 5.41
CA TYR A 282 30.97 2.01 6.05
C TYR A 282 29.91 2.54 5.07
N ALA A 283 30.27 3.52 4.23
CA ALA A 283 29.38 4.06 3.23
C ALA A 283 28.88 3.00 2.24
N THR A 284 29.72 2.01 1.87
CA THR A 284 29.28 0.87 1.02
C THR A 284 28.37 -0.08 1.79
N ILE A 285 28.64 -0.35 3.06
CA ILE A 285 27.75 -1.15 3.94
C ILE A 285 26.38 -0.46 4.03
N ALA A 286 26.36 0.84 4.32
CA ALA A 286 25.14 1.62 4.39
C ALA A 286 24.40 1.66 3.05
N LEU A 287 25.10 1.81 1.92
CA LEU A 287 24.50 1.81 0.60
C LEU A 287 23.79 0.49 0.30
N VAL A 288 24.47 -0.64 0.49
CA VAL A 288 23.91 -1.97 0.19
C VAL A 288 22.81 -2.32 1.18
N GLY A 289 23.04 -2.08 2.47
CA GLY A 289 22.04 -2.36 3.50
C GLY A 289 20.75 -1.55 3.34
N ARG A 290 20.83 -0.31 2.86
CA ARG A 290 19.67 0.55 2.58
C ARG A 290 18.82 0.11 1.39
N VAL A 291 19.27 -0.85 0.59
CA VAL A 291 18.42 -1.46 -0.45
C VAL A 291 17.15 -2.04 0.16
N VAL A 292 17.23 -2.64 1.36
CA VAL A 292 16.06 -3.10 2.13
C VAL A 292 15.05 -1.98 2.33
N TYR A 293 15.51 -0.81 2.78
CA TYR A 293 14.66 0.35 2.97
C TYR A 293 14.02 0.84 1.65
N MET A 294 14.80 0.89 0.57
CA MET A 294 14.30 1.34 -0.75
C MET A 294 13.20 0.41 -1.28
N LEU A 295 13.39 -0.90 -1.14
CA LEU A 295 12.37 -1.89 -1.51
C LEU A 295 11.13 -1.78 -0.62
N SER A 296 11.33 -1.62 0.69
CA SER A 296 10.25 -1.45 1.67
C SER A 296 9.47 -0.14 1.45
N TRP A 297 10.14 0.92 1.01
CA TRP A 297 9.50 2.19 0.66
C TRP A 297 8.50 2.05 -0.49
N SER A 298 8.73 1.14 -1.43
CA SER A 298 7.76 0.84 -2.49
C SER A 298 6.46 0.27 -1.92
N VAL A 299 6.56 -0.57 -0.89
CA VAL A 299 5.39 -1.10 -0.15
C VAL A 299 4.65 0.02 0.57
N VAL A 300 5.37 0.90 1.26
CA VAL A 300 4.81 2.08 1.95
C VAL A 300 4.09 3.00 0.96
N SER A 301 4.73 3.30 -0.16
CA SER A 301 4.15 4.17 -1.21
C SER A 301 2.88 3.59 -1.82
N GLY A 302 2.83 2.27 -1.99
CA GLY A 302 1.62 1.55 -2.42
C GLY A 302 0.53 1.53 -1.35
N MET A 303 0.90 1.34 -0.08
CA MET A 303 -0.04 1.30 1.05
C MET A 303 -0.69 2.66 1.31
N PHE A 304 0.06 3.77 1.19
CA PHE A 304 -0.35 5.10 1.63
C PHE A 304 -1.69 5.58 1.03
N PRO A 305 -1.94 5.52 -0.30
CA PRO A 305 -3.24 5.93 -0.86
C PRO A 305 -4.40 5.02 -0.43
N PHE A 306 -4.14 3.74 -0.17
CA PHE A 306 -5.18 2.82 0.33
C PHE A 306 -5.52 3.09 1.79
N SER A 307 -4.55 3.48 2.61
CA SER A 307 -4.75 3.80 4.01
C SER A 307 -5.28 5.24 4.23
N ALA A 308 -5.00 6.18 3.33
CA ALA A 308 -5.46 7.56 3.37
C ALA A 308 -6.85 7.79 2.75
N GLY A 309 -7.38 6.82 2.02
CA GLY A 309 -8.71 6.89 1.39
C GLY A 309 -9.81 7.16 2.43
N VAL A 310 -10.58 8.22 2.22
CA VAL A 310 -11.51 8.88 3.17
C VAL A 310 -12.59 7.96 3.76
N ARG A 311 -12.67 6.69 3.32
CA ARG A 311 -13.76 5.75 3.69
C ARG A 311 -13.29 4.34 4.06
N TYR A 312 -12.03 4.16 4.45
CA TYR A 312 -11.56 2.84 4.91
C TYR A 312 -11.78 2.69 6.41
N GLN A 313 -12.53 1.66 6.76
CA GLN A 313 -12.76 1.22 8.14
C GLN A 313 -11.47 0.71 8.80
N GLU A 314 -11.43 0.69 10.13
CA GLU A 314 -10.30 0.17 10.91
C GLU A 314 -9.87 -1.25 10.50
N ARG A 315 -10.82 -2.11 10.13
CA ARG A 315 -10.53 -3.51 9.70
C ARG A 315 -9.79 -3.59 8.38
N ASP A 316 -10.20 -2.78 7.39
CA ASP A 316 -9.52 -2.75 6.09
C ASP A 316 -8.15 -2.10 6.21
N GLY A 317 -8.03 -1.09 7.06
CA GLY A 317 -6.77 -0.48 7.41
C GLY A 317 -5.81 -1.47 8.05
N ARG A 318 -6.29 -2.33 8.95
CA ARG A 318 -5.46 -3.37 9.60
C ARG A 318 -5.03 -4.46 8.61
N ALA A 319 -5.90 -4.88 7.70
CA ALA A 319 -5.52 -5.84 6.65
C ALA A 319 -4.47 -5.27 5.70
N VAL A 320 -4.59 -4.00 5.31
CA VAL A 320 -3.58 -3.31 4.49
C VAL A 320 -2.27 -3.19 5.25
N LEU A 321 -2.32 -2.80 6.53
CA LEU A 321 -1.15 -2.67 7.38
C LEU A 321 -0.44 -4.01 7.59
N SER A 322 -1.18 -5.08 7.95
CA SER A 322 -0.60 -6.41 8.17
C SER A 322 0.03 -6.99 6.90
N THR A 323 -0.59 -6.76 5.74
CA THR A 323 -0.02 -7.14 4.45
C THR A 323 1.26 -6.38 4.15
N ALA A 324 1.29 -5.08 4.41
CA ALA A 324 2.49 -4.26 4.22
C ALA A 324 3.63 -4.70 5.16
N LEU A 325 3.34 -4.96 6.44
CA LEU A 325 4.32 -5.47 7.40
C LEU A 325 4.87 -6.84 6.99
N LEU A 326 3.99 -7.76 6.56
CA LEU A 326 4.41 -9.08 6.08
C LEU A 326 5.32 -8.98 4.87
N LEU A 327 4.99 -8.13 3.89
CA LEU A 327 5.82 -7.90 2.71
C LEU A 327 7.20 -7.33 3.09
N VAL A 328 7.27 -6.38 4.03
CA VAL A 328 8.55 -5.82 4.49
C VAL A 328 9.37 -6.87 5.24
N VAL A 329 8.75 -7.71 6.08
CA VAL A 329 9.44 -8.85 6.72
C VAL A 329 10.00 -9.80 5.66
N LEU A 330 9.20 -10.15 4.64
CA LEU A 330 9.63 -11.04 3.56
C LEU A 330 10.80 -10.45 2.77
N ILE A 331 10.70 -9.17 2.37
CA ILE A 331 11.78 -8.44 1.67
C ILE A 331 13.04 -8.43 2.51
N THR A 332 12.94 -8.08 3.79
CA THR A 332 14.08 -8.02 4.72
C THR A 332 14.73 -9.38 4.88
N SER A 333 13.93 -10.43 5.12
CA SER A 333 14.43 -11.79 5.31
C SER A 333 15.12 -12.32 4.05
N LEU A 334 14.50 -12.12 2.89
CA LEU A 334 15.06 -12.57 1.60
C LEU A 334 16.37 -11.84 1.27
N PHE A 335 16.42 -10.52 1.49
CA PHE A 335 17.62 -9.73 1.26
C PHE A 335 18.73 -10.11 2.23
N THR A 336 18.43 -10.23 3.52
CA THR A 336 19.39 -10.62 4.56
C THR A 336 19.94 -12.01 4.30
N PHE A 337 19.09 -12.95 3.88
CA PHE A 337 19.52 -14.28 3.46
C PHE A 337 20.42 -14.22 2.22
N GLY A 338 20.09 -13.41 1.22
CA GLY A 338 20.92 -13.19 0.03
C GLY A 338 22.30 -12.63 0.36
N VAL A 339 22.37 -11.66 1.28
CA VAL A 339 23.65 -11.09 1.78
C VAL A 339 24.46 -12.15 2.54
N TRP A 340 23.82 -12.96 3.36
CA TRP A 340 24.47 -14.05 4.10
C TRP A 340 25.02 -15.13 3.18
N ALA A 341 24.27 -15.49 2.15
CA ALA A 341 24.67 -16.51 1.17
C ALA A 341 25.73 -16.00 0.17
N ALA A 342 25.90 -14.67 0.05
CA ALA A 342 26.81 -14.07 -0.92
C ALA A 342 28.29 -14.32 -0.54
N PRO A 343 29.10 -14.92 -1.43
CA PRO A 343 30.52 -15.17 -1.14
C PRO A 343 31.28 -13.84 -1.03
N ALA A 344 32.25 -13.80 -0.10
CA ALA A 344 33.07 -12.59 0.12
C ALA A 344 33.77 -12.09 -1.16
N ARG A 345 34.13 -13.00 -2.08
CA ARG A 345 34.75 -12.65 -3.38
C ARG A 345 33.80 -11.80 -4.25
N MET A 346 32.50 -11.98 -4.15
CA MET A 346 31.52 -11.17 -4.89
C MET A 346 31.64 -9.69 -4.53
N TRP A 347 31.79 -9.38 -3.25
CA TRP A 347 31.93 -7.99 -2.79
C TRP A 347 33.20 -7.33 -3.30
N LEU A 348 34.33 -8.09 -3.37
CA LEU A 348 35.59 -7.59 -3.96
C LEU A 348 35.43 -7.28 -5.45
N THR A 349 34.70 -8.12 -6.19
CA THR A 349 34.45 -7.88 -7.62
C THR A 349 33.56 -6.65 -7.82
N VAL A 350 32.53 -6.47 -7.00
CA VAL A 350 31.57 -5.37 -7.11
C VAL A 350 32.16 -4.02 -6.69
N LEU A 351 32.92 -4.00 -5.58
CA LEU A 351 33.51 -2.77 -5.03
C LEU A 351 34.88 -2.42 -5.59
N GLY A 352 35.56 -3.40 -6.17
CA GLY A 352 36.90 -3.24 -6.71
C GLY A 352 38.02 -3.46 -5.69
N SER A 353 39.27 -3.59 -6.21
CA SER A 353 40.49 -3.88 -5.41
C SER A 353 40.89 -2.74 -4.46
N GLY A 354 40.35 -1.55 -4.63
CA GLY A 354 40.60 -0.38 -3.77
C GLY A 354 39.94 -0.45 -2.39
N PHE A 355 39.15 -1.50 -2.09
CA PHE A 355 38.53 -1.69 -0.79
C PHE A 355 39.27 -2.75 0.05
N PRO A 356 39.63 -2.42 1.32
CA PRO A 356 40.43 -3.31 2.17
C PRO A 356 39.56 -4.38 2.86
N LEU A 357 38.74 -5.12 2.12
CA LEU A 357 37.79 -6.09 2.67
C LEU A 357 38.45 -7.30 3.33
N ASN A 358 39.73 -7.56 3.04
CA ASN A 358 40.52 -8.68 3.60
C ASN A 358 41.44 -8.27 4.75
N ARG A 359 41.44 -7.01 5.19
CA ARG A 359 42.38 -6.48 6.20
C ARG A 359 41.68 -6.24 7.54
N GLY A 360 41.11 -7.30 8.16
CA GLY A 360 40.59 -7.24 9.53
C GLY A 360 39.21 -6.58 9.70
N ILE A 361 38.55 -6.12 8.62
CA ILE A 361 37.17 -5.62 8.69
C ILE A 361 36.21 -6.74 8.27
N PRO A 362 35.33 -7.22 9.16
CA PRO A 362 34.39 -8.28 8.84
C PRO A 362 33.20 -7.70 8.02
N TYR A 363 33.44 -7.36 6.74
CA TYR A 363 32.51 -6.66 5.87
C TYR A 363 31.15 -7.35 5.79
N SER A 364 31.12 -8.67 5.56
CA SER A 364 29.86 -9.42 5.39
C SER A 364 29.00 -9.43 6.66
N SER A 365 29.62 -9.56 7.85
CA SER A 365 28.89 -9.54 9.12
C SER A 365 28.39 -8.14 9.47
N LEU A 366 29.15 -7.09 9.19
CA LEU A 366 28.70 -5.70 9.36
C LEU A 366 27.57 -5.36 8.40
N LEU A 367 27.64 -5.83 7.14
CA LEU A 367 26.58 -5.64 6.15
C LEU A 367 25.30 -6.37 6.56
N LEU A 368 25.42 -7.61 7.07
CA LEU A 368 24.28 -8.37 7.58
C LEU A 368 23.61 -7.65 8.74
N LEU A 369 24.40 -7.17 9.71
CA LEU A 369 23.90 -6.41 10.87
C LEU A 369 23.22 -5.12 10.44
N TYR A 370 23.81 -4.39 9.49
CA TYR A 370 23.22 -3.15 8.95
C TYR A 370 21.91 -3.41 8.18
N ALA A 371 21.86 -4.48 7.37
CA ALA A 371 20.66 -4.88 6.65
C ALA A 371 19.50 -5.23 7.60
N ALA A 372 19.78 -5.97 8.68
CA ALA A 372 18.82 -6.27 9.73
C ALA A 372 18.34 -5.01 10.43
N THR A 373 19.25 -4.08 10.78
CA THR A 373 18.92 -2.77 11.37
C THR A 373 17.98 -1.96 10.47
N THR A 374 18.28 -1.92 9.17
CA THR A 374 17.46 -1.22 8.18
C THR A 374 16.09 -1.89 8.00
N GLY A 375 16.03 -3.21 8.10
CA GLY A 375 14.77 -3.96 8.07
C GLY A 375 13.86 -3.61 9.25
N ILE A 376 14.42 -3.57 10.48
CA ILE A 376 13.69 -3.14 11.69
C ILE A 376 13.17 -1.72 11.54
N TYR A 377 14.01 -0.81 11.04
CA TYR A 377 13.58 0.56 10.76
C TYR A 377 12.44 0.61 9.73
N SER A 378 12.53 -0.20 8.65
CA SER A 378 11.50 -0.25 7.62
C SER A 378 10.13 -0.67 8.16
N LEU A 379 10.08 -1.58 9.14
CA LEU A 379 8.84 -1.94 9.84
C LEU A 379 8.27 -0.73 10.61
N GLY A 380 9.13 0.01 11.31
CA GLY A 380 8.75 1.26 11.97
C GLY A 380 8.19 2.30 11.00
N VAL A 381 8.81 2.44 9.82
CA VAL A 381 8.35 3.38 8.77
C VAL A 381 6.97 2.99 8.22
N VAL A 382 6.67 1.70 8.06
CA VAL A 382 5.32 1.24 7.66
C VAL A 382 4.29 1.68 8.70
N LEU A 383 4.55 1.44 10.00
CA LEU A 383 3.65 1.82 11.08
C LEU A 383 3.44 3.33 11.13
N MET A 384 4.53 4.11 11.11
CA MET A 384 4.48 5.58 11.13
C MET A 384 3.74 6.15 9.92
N SER A 385 4.00 5.62 8.72
CA SER A 385 3.33 6.07 7.49
C SER A 385 1.84 5.76 7.52
N TYR A 386 1.45 4.62 8.09
CA TYR A 386 0.06 4.26 8.31
C TYR A 386 -0.63 5.23 9.26
N GLU A 387 -0.01 5.57 10.41
CA GLU A 387 -0.57 6.53 11.36
C GLU A 387 -0.72 7.93 10.75
N ILE A 388 0.29 8.41 10.01
CA ILE A 388 0.24 9.70 9.32
C ILE A 388 -0.89 9.73 8.30
N SER A 389 -1.09 8.63 7.54
CA SER A 389 -2.17 8.54 6.55
C SER A 389 -3.56 8.66 7.18
N ARG A 390 -3.70 8.22 8.43
CA ARG A 390 -4.96 8.23 9.19
C ARG A 390 -5.10 9.41 10.16
N LYS A 391 -4.14 10.30 10.25
CA LYS A 391 -4.11 11.45 11.18
C LYS A 391 -4.21 11.06 12.66
N ILE A 392 -3.67 9.89 13.06
CA ILE A 392 -3.90 9.31 14.40
C ILE A 392 -2.91 9.79 15.46
N GLY A 393 -1.79 10.48 15.14
CA GLY A 393 -0.85 10.83 16.20
C GLY A 393 0.32 11.72 15.83
N ASN A 394 1.09 12.13 16.87
CA ASN A 394 2.29 12.95 16.79
C ASN A 394 3.58 12.12 16.58
N VAL A 395 3.51 11.02 15.83
CA VAL A 395 4.62 10.07 15.63
C VAL A 395 5.82 10.71 14.94
N SER A 396 5.59 11.78 14.17
CA SER A 396 6.64 12.53 13.49
C SER A 396 7.67 13.14 14.48
N TRP A 397 7.20 13.66 15.61
CA TRP A 397 8.07 14.21 16.67
C TRP A 397 8.83 13.12 17.40
N LEU A 398 8.22 11.96 17.59
CA LEU A 398 8.87 10.78 18.17
C LEU A 398 10.07 10.36 17.31
N GLN A 399 9.89 10.26 15.99
CA GLN A 399 10.95 9.94 15.06
C GLN A 399 12.10 10.95 15.11
N LEU A 400 11.79 12.24 15.19
CA LEU A 400 12.81 13.28 15.34
C LEU A 400 13.59 13.14 16.67
N GLY A 401 12.92 12.79 17.76
CA GLY A 401 13.54 12.51 19.05
C GLY A 401 14.51 11.32 18.98
N PHE A 402 14.10 10.22 18.34
CA PHE A 402 14.97 9.06 18.10
C PHE A 402 16.14 9.38 17.16
N SER A 403 15.96 10.31 16.20
CA SER A 403 17.08 10.83 15.39
C SER A 403 18.15 11.48 16.27
N GLY A 404 17.75 12.26 17.27
CA GLY A 404 18.64 12.82 18.29
C GLY A 404 19.33 11.75 19.14
N ALA A 405 18.59 10.70 19.51
CA ALA A 405 19.16 9.57 20.27
C ALA A 405 20.23 8.81 19.49
N ILE A 406 20.09 8.64 18.17
CA ILE A 406 21.14 8.04 17.31
C ILE A 406 22.39 8.93 17.33
N ILE A 407 22.25 10.24 17.16
CA ILE A 407 23.36 11.18 17.17
C ILE A 407 24.12 11.05 18.51
N LEU A 408 23.41 11.16 19.61
CA LEU A 408 23.99 11.07 20.95
C LEU A 408 24.64 9.69 21.17
N GLY A 409 23.97 8.61 20.81
CA GLY A 409 24.49 7.25 20.96
C GLY A 409 25.78 7.02 20.17
N ILE A 410 25.87 7.48 18.92
CA ILE A 410 27.10 7.39 18.12
C ILE A 410 28.22 8.26 18.71
N TYR A 411 27.90 9.47 19.22
CA TYR A 411 28.91 10.29 19.90
C TYR A 411 29.48 9.62 21.14
N LEU A 412 28.69 8.84 21.87
CA LEU A 412 29.12 8.14 23.09
C LEU A 412 29.81 6.79 22.78
N PHE A 413 29.38 6.10 21.73
CA PHE A 413 29.81 4.75 21.41
C PHE A 413 30.27 4.67 19.94
N HIS A 414 31.49 5.11 19.65
CA HIS A 414 32.10 5.10 18.31
C HIS A 414 33.48 4.42 18.28
N GLY A 415 33.72 3.43 19.14
CA GLY A 415 34.99 2.72 19.19
C GLY A 415 35.29 1.92 17.91
N THR A 416 34.28 1.29 17.35
CA THR A 416 34.36 0.50 16.13
C THR A 416 33.18 0.77 15.18
N LEU A 417 33.31 0.41 13.89
CA LEU A 417 32.18 0.49 12.95
C LEU A 417 31.00 -0.40 13.39
N GLN A 418 31.28 -1.49 14.10
CA GLN A 418 30.27 -2.39 14.65
C GLN A 418 29.45 -1.68 15.75
N ASP A 419 30.10 -0.92 16.65
CA ASP A 419 29.44 -0.20 17.73
C ASP A 419 28.43 0.82 17.16
N VAL A 420 28.83 1.52 16.09
CA VAL A 420 27.95 2.48 15.40
C VAL A 420 26.68 1.78 14.88
N ILE A 421 26.81 0.58 14.29
CA ILE A 421 25.65 -0.16 13.76
C ILE A 421 24.80 -0.73 14.92
N ILE A 422 25.44 -1.18 16.02
CA ILE A 422 24.71 -1.67 17.19
C ILE A 422 23.90 -0.54 17.85
N VAL A 423 24.47 0.66 17.98
CA VAL A 423 23.73 1.84 18.47
C VAL A 423 22.49 2.08 17.62
N GLN A 424 22.63 2.07 16.29
CA GLN A 424 21.48 2.23 15.39
C GLN A 424 20.46 1.11 15.58
N LEU A 425 20.91 -0.15 15.67
CA LEU A 425 20.04 -1.31 15.88
C LEU A 425 19.20 -1.13 17.16
N VAL A 426 19.83 -0.82 18.28
CA VAL A 426 19.14 -0.63 19.56
C VAL A 426 18.13 0.52 19.49
N VAL A 427 18.53 1.66 18.94
CA VAL A 427 17.66 2.82 18.81
C VAL A 427 16.48 2.54 17.87
N MET A 428 16.70 1.80 16.76
CA MET A 428 15.64 1.38 15.83
C MET A 428 14.67 0.38 16.45
N MET A 429 15.17 -0.53 17.28
CA MET A 429 14.29 -1.46 18.04
C MET A 429 13.42 -0.69 19.03
N LEU A 430 14.00 0.27 19.75
CA LEU A 430 13.25 1.12 20.68
C LEU A 430 12.21 1.98 19.95
N LEU A 431 12.57 2.52 18.77
CA LEU A 431 11.62 3.25 17.92
C LEU A 431 10.47 2.35 17.48
N LEU A 432 10.77 1.14 16.98
CA LEU A 432 9.74 0.18 16.55
C LEU A 432 8.80 -0.18 17.71
N ILE A 433 9.35 -0.47 18.89
CA ILE A 433 8.54 -0.75 20.09
C ILE A 433 7.65 0.45 20.41
N SER A 434 8.22 1.66 20.44
CA SER A 434 7.49 2.89 20.79
C SER A 434 6.34 3.19 19.83
N VAL A 435 6.58 3.01 18.52
CA VAL A 435 5.56 3.21 17.46
C VAL A 435 4.51 2.10 17.48
N SER A 436 4.85 0.90 17.95
CA SER A 436 3.91 -0.23 18.04
C SER A 436 2.91 -0.09 19.21
N VAL A 437 3.26 0.65 20.27
CA VAL A 437 2.43 0.79 21.49
C VAL A 437 0.98 1.22 21.21
N PRO A 438 0.69 2.22 20.36
CA PRO A 438 -0.69 2.61 20.06
C PRO A 438 -1.51 1.48 19.44
N PHE A 439 -0.88 0.64 18.60
CA PHE A 439 -1.56 -0.50 17.95
C PHE A 439 -1.92 -1.61 18.95
N PHE A 440 -1.05 -1.85 19.95
CA PHE A 440 -1.35 -2.81 21.01
C PHE A 440 -2.38 -2.27 22.02
N ARG A 441 -2.32 -0.97 22.36
CA ARG A 441 -3.32 -0.33 23.23
C ARG A 441 -4.69 -0.27 22.59
N ALA A 442 -4.76 -0.05 21.28
CA ALA A 442 -6.02 -0.11 20.55
C ALA A 442 -6.63 -1.54 20.55
N GLN A 443 -5.82 -2.59 20.68
CA GLN A 443 -6.32 -3.96 20.84
C GLN A 443 -6.90 -4.22 22.24
N THR A 444 -6.32 -3.62 23.29
CA THR A 444 -6.80 -3.80 24.67
C THR A 444 -7.89 -2.80 25.08
N GLY A 445 -8.07 -1.72 24.32
CA GLY A 445 -9.04 -0.65 24.60
C GLY A 445 -10.26 -0.59 23.67
N ALA A 446 -10.31 -1.42 22.64
CA ALA A 446 -11.52 -1.60 21.84
C ALA A 446 -12.44 -2.70 22.43
N VAL A 447 -12.72 -2.58 23.71
CA VAL A 447 -14.09 -2.74 24.15
C VAL A 447 -14.81 -1.56 23.52
N HIS A 448 -15.51 -1.78 22.37
CA HIS A 448 -16.53 -0.83 21.95
C HIS A 448 -17.34 -0.50 23.20
N PRO A 449 -17.67 0.77 23.48
CA PRO A 449 -18.73 1.02 24.42
C PRO A 449 -19.93 0.24 23.84
N GLU A 450 -20.28 -0.86 24.47
CA GLU A 450 -21.62 -1.37 24.36
C GLU A 450 -22.50 -0.13 24.53
N PRO A 451 -23.45 0.14 23.64
CA PRO A 451 -24.42 1.18 23.90
C PRO A 451 -25.05 0.83 25.25
N ALA A 452 -24.62 1.60 26.27
CA ALA A 452 -25.13 1.48 27.62
C ALA A 452 -26.60 1.88 27.59
N ALA A 453 -27.45 0.95 27.29
CA ALA A 453 -28.90 0.90 27.49
C ALA A 453 -29.54 -0.16 26.59
N ILE A 454 -29.25 -1.44 26.78
CA ILE A 454 -30.22 -2.50 26.49
C ILE A 454 -30.04 -3.57 27.58
N LEU A 455 -30.47 -3.26 28.78
CA LEU A 455 -30.57 -4.18 29.91
C LEU A 455 -31.83 -5.08 29.84
N ASP A 456 -32.47 -5.18 28.64
CA ASP A 456 -33.53 -6.13 28.32
C ASP A 456 -33.37 -6.64 26.87
N ALA A 457 -32.19 -7.13 26.52
CA ALA A 457 -32.00 -7.77 25.22
C ALA A 457 -32.73 -9.12 25.24
N ALA A 458 -33.90 -9.18 24.65
CA ALA A 458 -34.56 -10.45 24.40
C ALA A 458 -33.60 -11.34 23.58
N VAL A 459 -33.28 -12.51 24.13
CA VAL A 459 -32.46 -13.52 23.46
C VAL A 459 -33.15 -13.93 22.16
N MET A 460 -32.38 -14.12 21.05
CA MET A 460 -32.95 -14.57 19.77
C MET A 460 -33.60 -15.94 19.95
N GLN A 461 -34.82 -16.07 19.50
CA GLN A 461 -35.61 -17.29 19.70
C GLN A 461 -35.20 -18.35 18.67
N LYS A 462 -34.70 -19.50 19.14
CA LYS A 462 -34.49 -20.71 18.35
C LYS A 462 -35.83 -21.43 18.15
N LEU A 463 -36.19 -21.68 16.88
CA LEU A 463 -37.40 -22.36 16.52
C LEU A 463 -37.19 -23.87 16.36
N ARG A 464 -36.21 -24.22 15.49
CA ARG A 464 -35.93 -25.60 15.11
C ARG A 464 -34.45 -25.80 14.79
N ARG A 465 -33.88 -26.92 15.19
CA ARG A 465 -32.54 -27.29 14.69
C ARG A 465 -32.63 -27.76 13.25
N VAL A 466 -31.68 -27.32 12.42
CA VAL A 466 -31.56 -27.69 11.00
C VAL A 466 -30.23 -28.37 10.74
N SER A 467 -30.14 -29.16 9.69
CA SER A 467 -28.87 -29.77 9.27
C SER A 467 -27.99 -28.78 8.51
N GLU A 468 -26.67 -29.02 8.47
CA GLU A 468 -25.77 -28.24 7.64
C GLU A 468 -26.14 -28.34 6.16
N ASP A 469 -26.59 -29.51 5.69
CA ASP A 469 -27.03 -29.72 4.31
C ASP A 469 -28.27 -28.91 3.97
N GLU A 470 -29.17 -28.66 4.94
CA GLU A 470 -30.32 -27.75 4.79
C GLU A 470 -29.82 -26.30 4.66
N ALA A 471 -28.88 -25.88 5.49
CA ALA A 471 -28.29 -24.54 5.40
C ALA A 471 -27.56 -24.32 4.07
N ILE A 472 -26.81 -25.32 3.59
CA ILE A 472 -26.14 -25.31 2.28
C ILE A 472 -27.15 -25.20 1.14
N SER A 473 -28.24 -25.96 1.22
CA SER A 473 -29.32 -25.93 0.22
C SER A 473 -29.93 -24.53 0.10
N GLU A 474 -30.31 -23.94 1.23
CA GLU A 474 -30.87 -22.59 1.25
C GLU A 474 -29.88 -21.52 0.78
N PHE A 475 -28.60 -21.70 1.06
CA PHE A 475 -27.55 -20.81 0.56
C PHE A 475 -27.43 -20.87 -0.97
N LEU A 476 -27.46 -22.10 -1.53
CA LEU A 476 -27.33 -22.32 -2.97
C LEU A 476 -28.49 -21.75 -3.78
N LYS A 477 -29.73 -21.82 -3.29
CA LYS A 477 -30.91 -21.25 -3.98
C LYS A 477 -30.69 -19.77 -4.39
N SER A 478 -29.97 -19.00 -3.58
CA SER A 478 -29.68 -17.62 -3.88
C SER A 478 -28.46 -17.38 -4.76
N GLU A 479 -27.51 -18.31 -4.78
CA GLU A 479 -26.25 -18.16 -5.49
C GLU A 479 -26.20 -18.89 -6.83
N PHE A 480 -27.03 -19.92 -7.03
CA PHE A 480 -26.97 -20.85 -8.18
C PHE A 480 -27.19 -20.20 -9.54
N TYR A 481 -27.90 -19.05 -9.57
CA TYR A 481 -28.13 -18.30 -10.82
C TYR A 481 -27.01 -17.33 -11.19
N GLN A 482 -25.85 -17.41 -10.52
CA GLN A 482 -24.66 -16.66 -10.89
C GLN A 482 -23.93 -17.32 -12.08
N PRO A 483 -23.21 -16.54 -12.91
CA PRO A 483 -22.58 -17.05 -14.14
C PRO A 483 -21.61 -18.23 -13.92
N GLU A 484 -21.02 -18.35 -12.74
CA GLU A 484 -20.10 -19.44 -12.42
C GLU A 484 -20.76 -20.82 -12.44
N PHE A 485 -22.09 -20.87 -12.31
CA PHE A 485 -22.86 -22.10 -12.31
C PHE A 485 -23.55 -22.40 -13.65
N ASP A 486 -23.39 -21.54 -14.67
CA ASP A 486 -24.11 -21.70 -15.96
C ASP A 486 -23.94 -23.09 -16.58
N ARG A 487 -22.72 -23.69 -16.49
CA ARG A 487 -22.42 -25.03 -16.99
C ARG A 487 -23.10 -26.17 -16.22
N TYR A 488 -23.55 -25.89 -15.00
CA TYR A 488 -24.20 -26.89 -14.14
C TYR A 488 -25.71 -26.67 -14.01
N ARG A 489 -26.22 -25.54 -14.50
CA ARG A 489 -27.60 -25.11 -14.26
C ARG A 489 -28.61 -26.12 -14.82
N GLU A 490 -28.49 -26.50 -16.11
CA GLU A 490 -29.37 -27.42 -16.75
C GLU A 490 -29.43 -28.81 -16.08
N GLN A 491 -28.26 -29.24 -15.58
CA GLN A 491 -28.12 -30.58 -14.98
C GLN A 491 -28.61 -30.66 -13.55
N PHE A 492 -28.38 -29.61 -12.75
CA PHE A 492 -28.55 -29.70 -11.29
C PHE A 492 -29.58 -28.70 -10.72
N GLU A 493 -30.31 -27.95 -11.53
CA GLU A 493 -31.34 -27.02 -11.08
C GLU A 493 -32.38 -27.73 -10.19
N HIS A 494 -32.80 -28.92 -10.57
CA HIS A 494 -33.79 -29.67 -9.77
C HIS A 494 -33.26 -30.08 -8.37
N ILE A 495 -31.97 -30.40 -8.25
CA ILE A 495 -31.31 -30.74 -6.96
C ILE A 495 -31.22 -29.50 -6.05
N VAL A 496 -31.10 -28.30 -6.65
CA VAL A 496 -30.99 -27.05 -5.90
C VAL A 496 -32.37 -26.51 -5.52
N GLU A 497 -33.32 -26.49 -6.45
CA GLU A 497 -34.66 -25.92 -6.22
C GLU A 497 -35.56 -26.87 -5.37
N HIS A 498 -35.45 -28.18 -5.59
CA HIS A 498 -36.25 -29.20 -4.90
C HIS A 498 -35.33 -30.20 -4.20
N PRO A 499 -34.64 -29.81 -3.12
CA PRO A 499 -33.61 -30.65 -2.51
C PRO A 499 -34.19 -31.84 -1.75
N ASP A 500 -33.74 -33.06 -2.08
CA ASP A 500 -33.90 -34.21 -1.20
C ASP A 500 -32.72 -34.23 -0.20
N LEU A 501 -32.96 -33.79 1.02
CA LEU A 501 -31.96 -33.72 2.09
C LEU A 501 -31.60 -35.13 2.64
N SER A 502 -32.41 -36.14 2.37
CA SER A 502 -32.11 -37.53 2.75
C SER A 502 -31.13 -38.23 1.82
N ASN A 503 -30.97 -37.68 0.61
CA ASN A 503 -30.07 -38.21 -0.42
C ASN A 503 -28.63 -37.69 -0.21
N SER A 504 -27.76 -38.53 0.35
CA SER A 504 -26.37 -38.16 0.65
C SER A 504 -25.55 -37.78 -0.61
N ARG A 505 -25.87 -38.34 -1.78
CA ARG A 505 -25.18 -38.05 -3.04
C ARG A 505 -25.56 -36.65 -3.53
N GLU A 506 -26.83 -36.31 -3.47
CA GLU A 506 -27.27 -34.94 -3.80
C GLU A 506 -26.69 -33.92 -2.84
N ASN A 507 -26.62 -34.24 -1.53
CA ASN A 507 -25.96 -33.39 -0.54
C ASN A 507 -24.49 -33.18 -0.90
N THR A 508 -23.78 -34.21 -1.40
CA THR A 508 -22.39 -34.10 -1.87
C THR A 508 -22.28 -33.15 -3.07
N ILE A 509 -23.21 -33.25 -4.03
CA ILE A 509 -23.23 -32.34 -5.19
C ILE A 509 -23.50 -30.88 -4.72
N ARG A 510 -24.50 -30.66 -3.88
CA ARG A 510 -24.81 -29.32 -3.33
C ARG A 510 -23.61 -28.71 -2.59
N ARG A 511 -22.91 -29.50 -1.78
CA ARG A 511 -21.72 -29.07 -1.06
C ARG A 511 -20.56 -28.74 -2.04
N ALA A 512 -20.35 -29.55 -3.07
CA ALA A 512 -19.33 -29.30 -4.07
C ALA A 512 -19.66 -28.06 -4.92
N LEU A 513 -20.92 -27.84 -5.31
CA LEU A 513 -21.39 -26.63 -5.97
C LEU A 513 -21.15 -25.40 -5.09
N LEU A 514 -21.49 -25.45 -3.79
CA LEU A 514 -21.18 -24.37 -2.87
C LEU A 514 -19.67 -24.08 -2.83
N TYR A 515 -18.84 -25.10 -2.82
CA TYR A 515 -17.38 -24.97 -2.71
C TYR A 515 -16.72 -24.39 -3.95
N LEU A 516 -17.31 -24.52 -5.13
CA LEU A 516 -16.82 -23.83 -6.34
C LEU A 516 -16.72 -22.32 -6.15
N ARG A 517 -17.68 -21.71 -5.46
CA ARG A 517 -17.76 -20.25 -5.29
C ARG A 517 -17.50 -19.78 -3.86
N ARG A 518 -18.00 -20.51 -2.88
CA ARG A 518 -18.03 -20.12 -1.47
C ARG A 518 -17.25 -21.05 -0.55
N GLY A 519 -16.50 -22.00 -1.08
CA GLY A 519 -15.70 -22.91 -0.27
C GLY A 519 -14.76 -22.21 0.70
N ARG A 520 -14.21 -21.07 0.31
CA ARG A 520 -13.35 -20.23 1.19
C ARG A 520 -14.09 -19.65 2.39
N LEU A 521 -15.37 -19.39 2.25
CA LEU A 521 -16.21 -18.91 3.35
C LEU A 521 -16.63 -20.08 4.24
N TRP A 522 -17.19 -21.11 3.63
CA TRP A 522 -17.82 -22.21 4.37
C TRP A 522 -16.82 -23.02 5.20
N ARG A 523 -15.61 -23.24 4.67
CA ARG A 523 -14.52 -23.97 5.37
C ARG A 523 -13.93 -23.22 6.57
N GLU A 524 -14.22 -21.92 6.71
CA GLU A 524 -13.80 -21.13 7.86
C GLU A 524 -14.75 -21.27 9.04
N LEU A 525 -15.96 -21.78 8.81
CA LEU A 525 -16.91 -22.04 9.89
C LEU A 525 -16.32 -23.13 10.81
N PRO A 526 -16.44 -22.97 12.15
CA PRO A 526 -16.04 -24.01 13.09
C PRO A 526 -16.79 -25.32 12.84
N ALA A 527 -16.12 -26.45 13.00
CA ALA A 527 -16.72 -27.77 12.76
C ALA A 527 -17.87 -28.12 13.75
N ASP A 528 -17.92 -27.42 14.89
CA ASP A 528 -18.96 -27.51 15.89
C ASP A 528 -20.11 -26.54 15.69
N THR A 529 -20.22 -25.93 14.48
CA THR A 529 -21.32 -25.01 14.17
C THR A 529 -22.65 -25.76 14.12
N GLU A 530 -23.56 -25.37 15.00
CA GLU A 530 -24.93 -25.88 15.04
C GLU A 530 -25.86 -24.87 14.30
N TRP A 531 -26.62 -25.40 13.34
CA TRP A 531 -27.56 -24.58 12.58
C TRP A 531 -28.97 -24.63 13.17
N TRP A 532 -29.57 -23.45 13.29
CA TRP A 532 -30.91 -23.29 13.84
C TRP A 532 -31.75 -22.38 12.95
N GLU A 533 -33.00 -22.72 12.77
CA GLU A 533 -34.02 -21.78 12.30
C GLU A 533 -34.38 -20.87 13.47
N VAL A 534 -34.36 -19.55 13.22
CA VAL A 534 -34.52 -18.54 14.26
C VAL A 534 -35.57 -17.51 13.88
N GLU A 535 -36.18 -16.88 14.87
CA GLU A 535 -37.08 -15.75 14.68
C GLU A 535 -36.32 -14.43 14.92
N LEU A 536 -36.42 -13.50 13.95
CA LEU A 536 -35.70 -12.25 13.96
C LEU A 536 -36.70 -11.08 13.80
N HIS A 537 -36.69 -10.13 14.74
CA HIS A 537 -37.57 -8.99 14.79
C HIS A 537 -36.83 -7.67 14.50
N SER A 538 -37.57 -6.56 14.27
CA SER A 538 -36.99 -5.23 14.05
C SER A 538 -36.08 -4.78 15.19
N ARG A 539 -36.38 -5.15 16.44
CA ARG A 539 -35.52 -4.90 17.62
C ARG A 539 -34.15 -5.54 17.56
N ASP A 540 -33.96 -6.58 16.74
CA ASP A 540 -32.70 -7.31 16.61
C ASP A 540 -31.74 -6.68 15.61
N LEU A 541 -32.22 -5.70 14.82
CA LEU A 541 -31.43 -5.08 13.74
C LEU A 541 -30.12 -4.44 14.21
N HIS A 542 -30.07 -3.92 15.46
CA HIS A 542 -28.83 -3.36 16.02
C HIS A 542 -27.79 -4.39 16.40
N ARG A 543 -28.15 -5.68 16.44
CA ARG A 543 -27.24 -6.80 16.67
C ARG A 543 -26.80 -7.45 15.36
N ILE A 544 -27.39 -7.06 14.22
CA ILE A 544 -27.10 -7.63 12.89
C ILE A 544 -25.98 -6.86 12.24
N ARG A 545 -24.94 -7.57 11.81
CA ARG A 545 -23.82 -7.05 11.01
C ARG A 545 -23.94 -7.49 9.55
N VAL A 546 -23.71 -6.57 8.65
CA VAL A 546 -23.66 -6.85 7.21
C VAL A 546 -22.30 -7.44 6.86
N PHE A 547 -22.28 -8.45 5.99
CA PHE A 547 -21.03 -9.05 5.53
C PHE A 547 -20.13 -8.01 4.80
N PRO A 548 -18.84 -7.87 5.17
CA PRO A 548 -17.96 -6.80 4.71
C PRO A 548 -17.48 -6.99 3.26
N ARG A 549 -18.36 -6.74 2.27
CA ARG A 549 -18.04 -6.69 0.84
C ARG A 549 -17.80 -5.25 0.36
N ASN A 550 -17.18 -5.10 -0.83
CA ASN A 550 -16.68 -3.81 -1.35
C ASN A 550 -17.70 -2.66 -1.27
N HIS A 551 -18.92 -2.83 -1.73
CA HIS A 551 -19.94 -1.75 -1.70
C HIS A 551 -20.50 -1.50 -0.31
N TRP A 552 -20.63 -2.53 0.54
CA TRP A 552 -21.04 -2.37 1.93
C TRP A 552 -20.01 -1.62 2.76
N ARG A 553 -18.74 -1.81 2.46
CA ARG A 553 -17.65 -1.07 3.10
C ARG A 553 -17.77 0.44 2.92
N GLY A 554 -18.20 0.89 1.75
CA GLY A 554 -18.45 2.32 1.48
C GLY A 554 -19.59 2.94 2.27
N LEU A 555 -20.54 2.12 2.77
CA LEU A 555 -21.68 2.55 3.54
C LEU A 555 -21.47 2.44 5.06
N ALA A 556 -20.52 1.62 5.47
CA ALA A 556 -20.38 1.21 6.86
C ALA A 556 -19.62 2.20 7.75
N GLU A 557 -18.80 3.11 7.18
CA GLU A 557 -18.02 4.17 7.90
C GLU A 557 -17.33 3.73 9.22
N GLY A 558 -16.84 2.48 9.29
CA GLY A 558 -16.21 1.92 10.49
C GLY A 558 -17.11 0.95 11.26
N ASN A 559 -18.40 0.92 10.99
CA ASN A 559 -19.38 0.12 11.71
C ASN A 559 -20.28 -0.66 10.73
N PHE A 560 -20.23 -2.01 10.80
CA PHE A 560 -21.00 -2.91 9.93
C PHE A 560 -22.39 -3.25 10.46
N TYR A 561 -22.86 -2.65 11.55
CA TYR A 561 -24.21 -2.90 12.03
C TYR A 561 -25.23 -2.33 11.06
N LEU A 562 -26.21 -3.17 10.71
CA LEU A 562 -27.22 -2.81 9.71
C LEU A 562 -28.03 -1.58 10.11
N ALA A 563 -28.41 -1.49 11.37
CA ALA A 563 -29.18 -0.36 11.90
C ALA A 563 -28.48 0.99 11.66
N ASP A 564 -27.17 1.05 11.91
CA ASP A 564 -26.39 2.28 11.76
C ASP A 564 -26.14 2.66 10.29
N MET A 565 -26.37 1.72 9.37
CA MET A 565 -26.23 1.95 7.93
C MET A 565 -27.53 2.37 7.25
N LEU A 566 -28.68 2.14 7.87
CA LEU A 566 -29.98 2.30 7.22
C LEU A 566 -30.22 3.72 6.69
N ASP A 567 -29.85 4.76 7.42
CA ASP A 567 -30.06 6.15 6.96
C ASP A 567 -29.20 6.46 5.74
N ARG A 568 -27.95 6.02 5.72
CA ARG A 568 -27.04 6.18 4.58
C ARG A 568 -27.49 5.36 3.36
N ILE A 569 -28.06 4.17 3.60
CA ILE A 569 -28.64 3.34 2.53
C ILE A 569 -29.87 4.04 1.96
N ARG A 570 -30.73 4.61 2.82
CA ARG A 570 -31.95 5.35 2.43
C ARG A 570 -31.60 6.56 1.57
N GLU A 571 -30.60 7.36 1.96
CA GLU A 571 -30.08 8.48 1.19
C GLU A 571 -29.58 8.05 -0.19
N LYS A 572 -28.80 6.98 -0.26
CA LYS A 572 -28.28 6.45 -1.53
C LYS A 572 -29.36 5.86 -2.43
N VAL A 573 -30.36 5.20 -1.87
CA VAL A 573 -31.50 4.65 -2.62
C VAL A 573 -32.41 5.79 -3.12
N GLY A 574 -32.56 6.86 -2.35
CA GLY A 574 -33.30 8.06 -2.74
C GLY A 574 -32.61 8.91 -3.80
N SER A 575 -31.29 8.95 -3.80
CA SER A 575 -30.50 9.60 -4.84
C SER A 575 -30.50 8.73 -6.11
N ASN A 576 -30.58 9.34 -7.31
CA ASN A 576 -30.51 8.61 -8.59
C ASN A 576 -29.09 8.10 -8.89
N SER A 577 -28.43 7.47 -7.91
CA SER A 577 -27.09 6.92 -8.05
C SER A 577 -27.05 5.80 -9.09
N PRO A 578 -26.11 5.84 -10.06
CA PRO A 578 -25.97 4.82 -11.11
C PRO A 578 -25.31 3.52 -10.61
N GLU A 579 -25.06 3.39 -9.32
CA GLU A 579 -24.36 2.22 -8.77
C GLU A 579 -25.24 0.95 -8.85
N LYS A 580 -24.73 -0.13 -9.43
CA LYS A 580 -25.45 -1.41 -9.65
C LYS A 580 -26.12 -1.96 -8.38
N TYR A 581 -25.50 -1.81 -7.21
CA TYR A 581 -26.07 -2.30 -5.96
C TYR A 581 -27.27 -1.46 -5.50
N VAL A 582 -27.30 -0.16 -5.80
CA VAL A 582 -28.44 0.72 -5.50
C VAL A 582 -29.65 0.34 -6.35
N ALA A 583 -29.44 0.05 -7.63
CA ALA A 583 -30.47 -0.47 -8.51
C ALA A 583 -31.05 -1.80 -7.99
N LYS A 584 -30.18 -2.72 -7.54
CA LYS A 584 -30.57 -3.99 -6.91
C LYS A 584 -31.37 -3.77 -5.61
N LEU A 585 -30.95 -2.82 -4.76
CA LEU A 585 -31.68 -2.51 -3.53
C LEU A 585 -33.08 -1.96 -3.83
N ARG A 586 -33.23 -1.08 -4.85
CA ARG A 586 -34.53 -0.55 -5.27
C ARG A 586 -35.46 -1.66 -5.76
N SER A 587 -34.96 -2.56 -6.62
CA SER A 587 -35.74 -3.70 -7.09
C SER A 587 -36.22 -4.55 -5.92
N LEU A 588 -35.30 -4.96 -5.04
CA LEU A 588 -35.64 -5.77 -3.86
C LEU A 588 -36.58 -5.04 -2.89
N SER A 589 -36.44 -3.71 -2.74
CA SER A 589 -37.37 -2.92 -1.93
C SER A 589 -38.78 -2.94 -2.50
N SER A 590 -38.94 -2.84 -3.84
CA SER A 590 -40.19 -2.99 -4.53
C SER A 590 -40.80 -4.38 -4.35
N ASP A 591 -40.00 -5.43 -4.51
CA ASP A 591 -40.44 -6.83 -4.36
C ASP A 591 -40.92 -7.10 -2.93
N VAL A 592 -40.17 -6.63 -1.92
CA VAL A 592 -40.57 -6.74 -0.51
C VAL A 592 -41.89 -5.96 -0.24
N ALA A 593 -42.02 -4.75 -0.81
CA ALA A 593 -43.26 -3.96 -0.67
C ALA A 593 -44.47 -4.67 -1.28
N ASN A 594 -44.25 -5.38 -2.41
CA ASN A 594 -45.28 -6.14 -3.12
C ASN A 594 -45.58 -7.52 -2.53
N GLY A 595 -44.90 -7.90 -1.45
CA GLY A 595 -45.10 -9.17 -0.76
C GLY A 595 -44.50 -10.40 -1.43
N VAL A 596 -43.54 -10.21 -2.29
CA VAL A 596 -42.79 -11.32 -2.93
C VAL A 596 -41.94 -12.06 -1.91
N ASP A 597 -42.12 -13.38 -1.83
CA ASP A 597 -41.28 -14.23 -0.97
C ASP A 597 -39.88 -14.39 -1.54
N HIS A 598 -38.90 -14.33 -0.64
CA HIS A 598 -37.49 -14.49 -1.00
C HIS A 598 -36.89 -15.68 -0.29
N SER A 599 -35.76 -16.19 -0.85
CA SER A 599 -34.96 -17.24 -0.23
C SER A 599 -34.44 -16.81 1.16
N SER A 600 -34.08 -17.79 1.96
CA SER A 600 -33.63 -17.63 3.35
C SER A 600 -32.48 -16.64 3.53
N VAL A 601 -32.41 -15.98 4.69
CA VAL A 601 -31.27 -15.17 5.13
C VAL A 601 -30.44 -16.00 6.09
N LEU A 602 -29.13 -16.12 5.83
CA LEU A 602 -28.21 -16.90 6.64
C LEU A 602 -27.31 -16.02 7.49
N LEU A 603 -27.25 -16.34 8.77
CA LEU A 603 -26.50 -15.63 9.81
C LEU A 603 -25.49 -16.56 10.48
N ILE A 604 -24.49 -15.97 11.11
CA ILE A 604 -23.58 -16.68 12.05
C ILE A 604 -23.42 -15.87 13.32
N GLY A 605 -23.27 -16.55 14.46
CA GLY A 605 -23.11 -15.95 15.78
C GLY A 605 -22.40 -16.89 16.76
N ILE A 606 -21.99 -16.36 17.92
CA ILE A 606 -21.42 -17.16 18.99
C ILE A 606 -22.57 -17.86 19.74
N ASP A 607 -23.56 -17.11 20.15
CA ASP A 607 -24.75 -17.54 20.88
C ASP A 607 -25.96 -16.68 20.52
N GLU A 608 -27.09 -16.84 21.22
CA GLU A 608 -28.36 -16.14 20.98
C GLU A 608 -28.33 -14.65 21.35
N SER A 609 -27.32 -14.19 22.06
CA SER A 609 -27.17 -12.79 22.45
C SER A 609 -26.59 -11.94 21.31
N GLY A 610 -25.90 -12.57 20.34
CA GLY A 610 -25.24 -11.92 19.21
C GLY A 610 -23.89 -11.29 19.57
N PRO A 611 -23.32 -10.43 18.73
CA PRO A 611 -23.85 -9.96 17.44
C PRO A 611 -23.89 -11.05 16.37
N PHE A 612 -24.77 -10.86 15.35
CA PHE A 612 -24.94 -11.81 14.25
C PHE A 612 -24.37 -11.22 12.94
N THR A 613 -23.64 -12.01 12.17
CA THR A 613 -23.14 -11.56 10.86
C THR A 613 -23.90 -12.26 9.74
N ILE A 614 -24.46 -11.49 8.81
CA ILE A 614 -25.12 -12.01 7.62
C ILE A 614 -24.07 -12.58 6.69
N ILE A 615 -24.12 -13.87 6.37
CA ILE A 615 -23.26 -14.50 5.37
C ILE A 615 -23.92 -14.56 3.99
N GLU A 616 -25.28 -14.64 3.95
CA GLU A 616 -26.07 -14.54 2.73
C GLU A 616 -27.38 -13.77 2.98
N GLY A 617 -27.82 -12.97 1.99
CA GLY A 617 -29.04 -12.18 2.07
C GLY A 617 -28.85 -10.71 2.48
N ASN A 618 -27.63 -10.16 2.44
CA ASN A 618 -27.36 -8.77 2.85
C ASN A 618 -28.23 -7.73 2.15
N HIS A 619 -28.44 -7.84 0.83
CA HIS A 619 -29.27 -6.87 0.08
C HIS A 619 -30.75 -7.01 0.41
N ARG A 620 -31.24 -8.24 0.58
CA ARG A 620 -32.63 -8.53 0.95
C ARG A 620 -32.94 -7.99 2.33
N MET A 621 -32.03 -8.25 3.27
CA MET A 621 -32.16 -7.76 4.64
C MET A 621 -32.15 -6.23 4.71
N ALA A 622 -31.23 -5.57 3.97
CA ALA A 622 -31.20 -4.11 3.88
C ALA A 622 -32.48 -3.53 3.25
N ALA A 623 -32.96 -4.12 2.14
CA ALA A 623 -34.16 -3.70 1.48
C ALA A 623 -35.41 -3.83 2.40
N ALA A 624 -35.55 -4.96 3.10
CA ALA A 624 -36.63 -5.19 4.04
C ALA A 624 -36.61 -4.23 5.23
N SER A 625 -35.42 -3.95 5.76
CA SER A 625 -35.22 -3.00 6.86
C SER A 625 -35.57 -1.56 6.47
N LEU A 626 -35.48 -1.22 5.17
CA LEU A 626 -35.90 0.11 4.67
C LEU A 626 -37.40 0.26 4.52
N VAL A 627 -38.08 -0.79 4.07
CA VAL A 627 -39.50 -0.73 3.60
C VAL A 627 -40.47 -1.23 4.66
N ALA A 628 -40.14 -2.34 5.31
CA ALA A 628 -41.03 -3.02 6.24
C ALA A 628 -40.30 -3.64 7.43
N PRO A 629 -39.61 -2.84 8.29
CA PRO A 629 -38.82 -3.36 9.39
C PRO A 629 -39.61 -4.22 10.35
N ASP A 630 -40.88 -3.91 10.62
CA ASP A 630 -41.74 -4.65 11.54
C ASP A 630 -42.28 -5.97 10.96
N ALA A 631 -42.16 -6.15 9.65
CA ALA A 631 -42.65 -7.35 8.96
C ALA A 631 -41.49 -8.32 8.60
N ILE A 632 -40.27 -8.04 8.99
CA ILE A 632 -39.06 -8.83 8.62
C ILE A 632 -39.25 -10.31 9.00
N HIS A 633 -39.75 -10.58 10.20
CA HIS A 633 -39.97 -11.95 10.71
C HIS A 633 -41.01 -12.75 9.90
N ARG A 634 -41.88 -12.08 9.14
CA ARG A 634 -42.91 -12.71 8.29
C ARG A 634 -42.48 -12.84 6.83
N ARG A 635 -41.39 -12.15 6.42
CA ARG A 635 -40.96 -12.05 5.02
C ARG A 635 -39.83 -13.00 4.68
N PHE A 636 -39.03 -13.40 5.67
CA PHE A 636 -37.86 -14.25 5.45
C PHE A 636 -37.82 -15.37 6.46
N ARG A 637 -37.28 -16.48 6.00
CA ARG A 637 -36.82 -17.56 6.85
C ARG A 637 -35.38 -17.26 7.26
N PHE A 638 -35.07 -17.32 8.54
CA PHE A 638 -33.74 -17.06 9.06
C PHE A 638 -33.10 -18.34 9.54
N LEU A 639 -31.87 -18.61 9.05
CA LEU A 639 -31.03 -19.69 9.53
C LEU A 639 -29.78 -19.10 10.19
N CYS A 640 -29.48 -19.50 11.42
CA CYS A 640 -28.31 -19.01 12.13
C CYS A 640 -27.42 -20.20 12.58
N GLY A 641 -26.14 -20.11 12.19
CA GLY A 641 -25.10 -21.04 12.65
C GLY A 641 -24.45 -20.51 13.91
N PHE A 642 -24.55 -21.25 15.02
CA PHE A 642 -23.97 -20.92 16.31
C PHE A 642 -22.78 -21.80 16.61
N SER A 643 -21.70 -21.20 17.09
CA SER A 643 -20.56 -21.92 17.67
C SER A 643 -19.85 -21.02 18.69
N PRO A 644 -19.53 -21.54 19.89
CA PRO A 644 -18.69 -20.84 20.89
C PRO A 644 -17.34 -20.40 20.30
N ARG A 645 -16.89 -21.07 19.22
CA ARG A 645 -15.64 -20.82 18.51
C ARG A 645 -15.83 -19.96 17.26
N MET A 646 -16.98 -19.31 17.07
CA MET A 646 -17.26 -18.49 15.88
C MET A 646 -16.28 -17.32 15.74
N ASN A 647 -15.67 -16.86 16.84
CA ASN A 647 -14.60 -15.87 16.83
C ASN A 647 -13.32 -16.32 16.12
N GLU A 648 -13.14 -17.65 15.90
CA GLU A 648 -12.03 -18.18 15.09
C GLU A 648 -12.28 -18.03 13.57
N CYS A 649 -13.51 -17.77 13.16
CA CYS A 649 -13.89 -17.57 11.75
C CYS A 649 -13.57 -16.15 11.31
N CYS A 650 -12.74 -15.99 10.24
CA CYS A 650 -12.33 -14.68 9.74
C CYS A 650 -13.50 -13.82 9.21
N TRP A 651 -14.64 -14.43 8.91
CA TRP A 651 -15.86 -13.75 8.46
C TRP A 651 -16.71 -13.20 9.62
N TYR A 652 -16.52 -13.73 10.80
CA TYR A 652 -17.15 -13.23 12.01
C TYR A 652 -16.28 -12.25 12.77
N GLN A 653 -14.99 -12.58 12.94
CA GLN A 653 -13.98 -11.74 13.56
C GLN A 653 -12.69 -11.80 12.74
N THR A 654 -12.15 -10.64 12.32
CA THR A 654 -10.94 -10.57 11.53
C THR A 654 -9.77 -10.05 12.37
N ASP A 655 -8.86 -10.94 12.71
CA ASP A 655 -7.58 -10.66 13.39
C ASP A 655 -6.43 -11.45 12.71
N LEU A 656 -5.20 -11.31 13.21
CA LEU A 656 -4.04 -11.99 12.63
C LEU A 656 -4.15 -13.53 12.72
N SER A 657 -4.75 -14.06 13.79
CA SER A 657 -4.88 -15.51 14.00
C SER A 657 -5.92 -16.10 13.04
N THR A 658 -7.06 -15.42 12.88
CA THR A 658 -8.12 -15.84 11.95
C THR A 658 -7.70 -15.70 10.50
N LEU A 659 -6.93 -14.65 10.15
CA LEU A 659 -6.35 -14.49 8.82
C LEU A 659 -5.30 -15.57 8.52
N TRP A 660 -4.45 -15.91 9.48
CA TRP A 660 -3.48 -17.00 9.31
C TRP A 660 -4.18 -18.33 9.08
N ARG A 661 -5.25 -18.63 9.84
CA ARG A 661 -6.10 -19.79 9.63
C ARG A 661 -6.72 -19.80 8.23
N TYR A 662 -7.26 -18.67 7.78
CA TYR A 662 -7.79 -18.49 6.43
C TYR A 662 -6.75 -18.80 5.36
N PHE A 663 -5.55 -18.23 5.46
CA PHE A 663 -4.46 -18.51 4.51
C PHE A 663 -4.06 -19.97 4.51
N ARG A 664 -3.89 -20.56 5.68
CA ARG A 664 -3.57 -21.99 5.80
C ARG A 664 -4.64 -22.85 5.14
N ASN A 665 -5.91 -22.63 5.43
CA ASN A 665 -7.03 -23.35 4.82
C ASN A 665 -7.07 -23.12 3.30
N TYR A 666 -6.81 -21.91 2.84
CA TYR A 666 -6.73 -21.59 1.41
C TYR A 666 -5.65 -22.42 0.70
N PHE A 667 -4.44 -22.47 1.25
CA PHE A 667 -3.34 -23.22 0.64
C PHE A 667 -3.56 -24.74 0.74
N THR A 668 -4.12 -25.24 1.81
CA THR A 668 -4.42 -26.66 1.99
C THR A 668 -5.38 -27.17 0.91
N HIS A 669 -6.38 -26.36 0.53
CA HIS A 669 -7.41 -26.72 -0.43
C HIS A 669 -7.22 -26.12 -1.82
N LEU A 670 -6.03 -25.55 -2.12
CA LEU A 670 -5.75 -24.87 -3.38
C LEU A 670 -5.87 -25.78 -4.61
N PHE A 671 -5.54 -27.06 -4.45
CA PHE A 671 -5.52 -28.07 -5.52
C PHE A 671 -6.74 -28.97 -5.54
N GLU A 672 -7.73 -28.75 -4.67
CA GLU A 672 -8.98 -29.50 -4.71
C GLU A 672 -9.81 -29.12 -5.94
N ASN A 673 -10.12 -30.12 -6.76
CA ASN A 673 -10.95 -29.93 -7.95
C ASN A 673 -12.40 -30.35 -7.68
N GLN A 674 -13.27 -29.39 -7.43
CA GLN A 674 -14.69 -29.63 -7.14
C GLN A 674 -15.44 -30.20 -8.34
N ASP A 675 -14.99 -29.92 -9.57
CA ASP A 675 -15.58 -30.47 -10.81
C ASP A 675 -15.50 -32.00 -10.82
N VAL A 676 -14.39 -32.56 -10.32
CA VAL A 676 -14.22 -34.02 -10.22
C VAL A 676 -15.19 -34.63 -9.19
N VAL A 677 -15.38 -33.94 -8.04
CA VAL A 677 -16.32 -34.39 -7.01
C VAL A 677 -17.75 -34.39 -7.54
N ILE A 678 -18.15 -33.32 -8.25
CA ILE A 678 -19.47 -33.21 -8.87
C ILE A 678 -19.68 -34.32 -9.88
N ALA A 679 -18.71 -34.55 -10.80
CA ALA A 679 -18.80 -35.57 -11.84
C ALA A 679 -18.90 -37.00 -11.26
N SER A 680 -18.11 -37.28 -10.20
CA SER A 680 -18.16 -38.59 -9.52
C SER A 680 -19.52 -38.82 -8.87
N ALA A 681 -20.03 -37.86 -8.10
CA ALA A 681 -21.32 -38.00 -7.44
C ALA A 681 -22.50 -38.07 -8.43
N ALA A 682 -22.43 -37.33 -9.55
CA ALA A 682 -23.42 -37.40 -10.60
C ALA A 682 -23.43 -38.78 -11.29
N HIS A 683 -22.24 -39.35 -11.52
CA HIS A 683 -22.11 -40.71 -12.10
C HIS A 683 -22.70 -41.76 -11.17
N GLU A 684 -22.47 -41.68 -9.87
CA GLU A 684 -23.06 -42.60 -8.88
C GLU A 684 -24.60 -42.49 -8.81
N ILE A 685 -25.17 -41.30 -8.99
CA ILE A 685 -26.63 -41.11 -9.06
C ILE A 685 -27.16 -41.79 -10.32
N ALA A 686 -26.51 -41.59 -11.48
CA ALA A 686 -26.93 -42.22 -12.74
C ALA A 686 -26.85 -43.74 -12.69
N GLN A 687 -25.81 -44.30 -12.09
CA GLN A 687 -25.68 -45.76 -11.90
C GLN A 687 -26.79 -46.33 -10.98
N ALA A 688 -27.11 -45.62 -9.87
CA ALA A 688 -28.16 -46.05 -8.96
C ALA A 688 -29.57 -46.00 -9.58
N ALA A 689 -29.79 -45.07 -10.53
CA ALA A 689 -31.05 -44.94 -11.28
C ALA A 689 -31.19 -46.01 -12.39
N GLY A 690 -30.05 -46.53 -12.90
CA GLY A 690 -30.02 -47.56 -13.94
C GLY A 690 -30.09 -49.02 -13.47
N THR A 691 -30.01 -49.28 -12.15
CA THR A 691 -30.19 -50.64 -11.56
C THR A 691 -31.68 -50.95 -11.37
N PRO A 692 -32.28 -51.96 -12.07
CA PRO A 692 -33.66 -52.35 -11.79
C PRO A 692 -33.77 -52.79 -10.34
N ARG A 693 -34.75 -52.26 -9.61
CA ARG A 693 -35.12 -52.79 -8.27
C ARG A 693 -35.43 -54.27 -8.46
N ALA A 694 -34.63 -55.15 -7.85
CA ALA A 694 -35.01 -56.53 -7.65
C ALA A 694 -36.21 -56.52 -6.68
N ASP A 695 -37.39 -56.86 -7.18
CA ASP A 695 -38.54 -57.07 -6.33
C ASP A 695 -38.19 -58.18 -5.31
N PRO A 696 -38.44 -57.96 -4.02
CA PRO A 696 -38.32 -59.04 -3.04
C PRO A 696 -39.43 -60.08 -3.32
N ALA A 697 -38.99 -61.28 -3.65
CA ALA A 697 -39.84 -62.47 -3.75
C ALA A 697 -40.28 -62.93 -2.36
#